data_55fc24666d6767d197cd6304f092d001
#
_entry.id   55fc24666d6767d197cd6304f092d001
#
_cell.length_a   1.000
_cell.length_b   1.000
_cell.length_c   1.000
_cell.angle_alpha   90.00
_cell.angle_beta   90.00
_cell.angle_gamma   90.00
#
_symmetry.space_group_name_H-M   'P 1'
#
loop_
_entity.id
_entity.type
_entity.pdbx_description
1 polymer ?
#
loop_
_entity_poly.entity_id
_entity_poly.type
_entity_poly.pdbx_seq_one_letter_code
_entity_poly.pdbx_strand_id
1 'polypeptide(L)'
;SRGLGDVYKRQVTDYAFSPDERQILIASGARPIYRHSYTTDYFLASGNSLMPVLREAEAPRDASFSPDGKLIAYSDRNDLYVYDTAGKRTRRITDDGAWNSVINGTTDWVYEEEFGFTRAYAFSPDSRRIAYLRFDESEVPLMEMMRFDGKLYNQAYSFKYPKAGERNSTVEVWVCDLATGTRERIDTGGETDQYIPRIGWTPDGRLYFFRLNRRQNTFEVILCEPNGAQRTIYDERSQQYVERVDDKTVTFIDGDRFLVRQEGHTGYMHLYLYSIRKGLLAQVTKGDWEVTDVVGTDGKRVWYLSTETSPLRRNLYSVRLDGKDKRRLTTGEGYYAIAPSAGMKYYISTFSNATTPNRVEVCDNEGNPIRTLADSRKLREELAAVQRPVREFFTFTTERGDTLNAYIVKPRGFDASQRYPVLLTQYSGPGSQQVAEGWGPDWEDALVTHGYIVVCVDPRGTGYRGEEFKKLTYGNLGRLEVEDQISTARYMARQSYVDPARIGIYGWSYGGFMALGCAFRGEGLFKMAIAVAPVTSWRYYDSIYTENFNGLPDDYPKGYDDNSPVNLAHLFRDDSTRLLIVHGTADDNVHFQNTMEMARALNKLGKQYDMMVYPDQNHSMQPDDTANVRQKMIEYTLEHL
;
A
#
# COMPACT_ATOMS: atom_id res chain seq x y z
N SER A 1 -16.67 38.95 -1.07
CA SER A 1 -15.54 38.78 -0.10
C SER A 1 -15.89 37.96 1.15
N ARG A 2 -17.18 37.57 1.38
CA ARG A 2 -17.55 36.71 2.53
C ARG A 2 -17.30 35.21 2.30
N GLY A 3 -17.14 34.74 1.08
CA GLY A 3 -16.93 33.31 0.77
C GLY A 3 -15.49 32.80 0.93
N LEU A 4 -14.50 33.64 0.72
CA LEU A 4 -13.08 33.25 0.84
C LEU A 4 -12.61 33.13 2.31
N GLY A 5 -13.25 33.87 3.25
CA GLY A 5 -12.90 33.80 4.67
C GLY A 5 -13.23 32.47 5.35
N ASP A 6 -14.23 31.74 4.85
CA ASP A 6 -14.60 30.42 5.40
C ASP A 6 -13.70 29.30 4.93
N VAL A 7 -13.07 29.43 3.76
CA VAL A 7 -12.14 28.41 3.25
C VAL A 7 -10.76 28.50 3.92
N TYR A 8 -10.31 29.66 4.32
CA TYR A 8 -9.08 29.81 5.12
C TYR A 8 -9.16 29.17 6.51
N LYS A 9 -10.36 28.81 6.96
CA LYS A 9 -10.59 28.09 8.23
C LYS A 9 -10.82 26.58 8.03
N ARG A 10 -11.01 26.10 6.79
CA ARG A 10 -11.22 24.68 6.47
C ARG A 10 -9.95 24.08 5.90
N GLN A 11 -9.53 22.98 6.44
CA GLN A 11 -8.39 22.23 5.91
C GLN A 11 -8.77 21.63 4.56
N VAL A 12 -8.00 21.97 3.51
CA VAL A 12 -8.11 21.31 2.20
C VAL A 12 -7.56 19.89 2.33
N THR A 13 -8.38 18.92 1.99
CA THR A 13 -8.01 17.49 2.01
C THR A 13 -7.37 17.07 0.70
N ASP A 14 -7.99 17.47 -0.42
CA ASP A 14 -7.55 17.12 -1.77
C ASP A 14 -8.02 18.17 -2.79
N TYR A 15 -7.43 18.17 -3.98
CA TYR A 15 -7.86 19.02 -5.09
C TYR A 15 -7.55 18.41 -6.46
N ALA A 16 -8.38 18.73 -7.45
CA ALA A 16 -8.17 18.36 -8.85
C ALA A 16 -8.44 19.54 -9.78
N PHE A 17 -7.54 19.76 -10.74
CA PHE A 17 -7.77 20.73 -11.81
C PHE A 17 -8.76 20.19 -12.86
N SER A 18 -9.59 21.05 -13.42
CA SER A 18 -10.30 20.74 -14.66
C SER A 18 -9.27 20.52 -15.79
N PRO A 19 -9.63 19.77 -16.87
CA PRO A 19 -8.70 19.51 -17.98
C PRO A 19 -8.15 20.76 -18.68
N ASP A 20 -8.88 21.87 -18.64
CA ASP A 20 -8.46 23.19 -19.17
C ASP A 20 -7.77 24.09 -18.12
N GLU A 21 -7.55 23.58 -16.89
CA GLU A 21 -6.94 24.23 -15.73
C GLU A 21 -7.65 25.53 -15.28
N ARG A 22 -8.89 25.78 -15.72
CA ARG A 22 -9.65 27.00 -15.36
C ARG A 22 -10.45 26.85 -14.07
N GLN A 23 -10.70 25.62 -13.66
CA GLN A 23 -11.43 25.30 -12.43
C GLN A 23 -10.62 24.35 -11.57
N ILE A 24 -10.85 24.42 -10.26
CA ILE A 24 -10.27 23.48 -9.28
C ILE A 24 -11.42 22.91 -8.47
N LEU A 25 -11.55 21.60 -8.47
CA LEU A 25 -12.42 20.88 -7.56
C LEU A 25 -11.65 20.68 -6.26
N ILE A 26 -12.17 21.18 -5.15
CA ILE A 26 -11.53 21.14 -3.84
C ILE A 26 -12.36 20.26 -2.91
N ALA A 27 -11.72 19.31 -2.25
CA ALA A 27 -12.27 18.51 -1.18
C ALA A 27 -11.87 19.10 0.19
N SER A 28 -12.81 19.18 1.13
CA SER A 28 -12.56 19.74 2.45
C SER A 28 -13.46 19.10 3.52
N GLY A 29 -12.93 18.90 4.72
CA GLY A 29 -13.68 18.30 5.81
C GLY A 29 -13.86 16.78 5.63
N ALA A 30 -12.77 16.08 5.31
CA ALA A 30 -12.78 14.64 5.17
C ALA A 30 -13.27 13.93 6.42
N ARG A 31 -14.14 12.96 6.22
CA ARG A 31 -14.64 12.03 7.22
C ARG A 31 -14.25 10.62 6.78
N PRO A 32 -13.19 10.04 7.37
CA PRO A 32 -12.70 8.72 6.98
C PRO A 32 -13.77 7.64 7.05
N ILE A 33 -13.74 6.70 6.08
CA ILE A 33 -14.55 5.47 6.08
C ILE A 33 -13.62 4.31 6.42
N TYR A 34 -12.62 4.06 5.56
CA TYR A 34 -11.57 3.05 5.73
C TYR A 34 -10.19 3.69 5.53
N ARG A 35 -9.19 2.92 5.12
CA ARG A 35 -7.81 3.40 4.97
C ARG A 35 -7.66 4.51 3.93
N HIS A 36 -8.32 4.39 2.78
CA HIS A 36 -8.18 5.29 1.64
C HIS A 36 -9.44 6.11 1.40
N SER A 37 -10.62 5.54 1.67
CA SER A 37 -11.90 6.17 1.41
C SER A 37 -12.31 7.15 2.52
N TYR A 38 -12.92 8.25 2.08
CA TYR A 38 -13.52 9.25 2.96
C TYR A 38 -14.70 9.94 2.25
N THR A 39 -15.67 10.38 3.00
CA THR A 39 -16.65 11.35 2.53
C THR A 39 -16.16 12.76 2.77
N THR A 40 -16.53 13.73 1.95
CA THR A 40 -16.04 15.10 2.04
C THR A 40 -17.00 16.10 1.42
N ASP A 41 -16.87 17.37 1.80
CA ASP A 41 -17.59 18.45 1.13
C ASP A 41 -16.78 18.91 -0.10
N TYR A 42 -17.45 19.14 -1.24
CA TYR A 42 -16.82 19.58 -2.47
C TYR A 42 -17.13 21.03 -2.82
N PHE A 43 -16.08 21.72 -3.28
CA PHE A 43 -16.15 23.13 -3.71
C PHE A 43 -15.53 23.25 -5.12
N LEU A 44 -16.10 24.12 -5.93
CA LEU A 44 -15.55 24.46 -7.25
C LEU A 44 -15.00 25.89 -7.19
N ALA A 45 -13.69 26.00 -7.37
CA ALA A 45 -13.01 27.28 -7.51
C ALA A 45 -12.86 27.64 -9.00
N SER A 46 -13.19 28.90 -9.37
CA SER A 46 -13.00 29.44 -10.72
C SER A 46 -12.67 30.92 -10.60
N GLY A 47 -11.48 31.33 -11.02
CA GLY A 47 -10.97 32.67 -10.78
C GLY A 47 -11.02 33.05 -9.29
N ASN A 48 -11.74 34.14 -8.95
CA ASN A 48 -11.92 34.56 -7.56
C ASN A 48 -13.21 34.01 -6.90
N SER A 49 -13.90 33.09 -7.56
CA SER A 49 -15.14 32.49 -7.05
C SER A 49 -14.86 31.13 -6.46
N LEU A 50 -15.46 30.84 -5.29
CA LEU A 50 -15.51 29.53 -4.68
C LEU A 50 -16.96 29.19 -4.36
N MET A 51 -17.46 28.11 -4.94
CA MET A 51 -18.86 27.68 -4.77
C MET A 51 -18.90 26.26 -4.24
N PRO A 52 -19.71 25.96 -3.22
CA PRO A 52 -20.00 24.59 -2.85
C PRO A 52 -20.79 23.92 -3.97
N VAL A 53 -20.37 22.71 -4.33
CA VAL A 53 -21.02 21.85 -5.32
C VAL A 53 -21.48 20.56 -4.62
N LEU A 54 -22.27 19.73 -5.32
CA LEU A 54 -22.80 18.46 -4.81
C LEU A 54 -23.59 18.60 -3.48
N ARG A 55 -24.31 19.72 -3.31
CA ARG A 55 -25.01 20.06 -2.06
C ARG A 55 -26.14 19.12 -1.67
N GLU A 56 -26.71 18.40 -2.63
CA GLU A 56 -27.80 17.46 -2.41
C GLU A 56 -27.29 16.07 -1.99
N ALA A 57 -25.98 15.82 -2.12
CA ALA A 57 -25.36 14.60 -1.68
C ALA A 57 -25.16 14.58 -0.15
N GLU A 58 -25.43 13.45 0.46
CA GLU A 58 -25.30 13.28 1.92
C GLU A 58 -23.89 12.83 2.34
N ALA A 59 -23.27 12.00 1.51
CA ALA A 59 -21.96 11.40 1.78
C ALA A 59 -21.10 11.29 0.50
N PRO A 60 -20.87 12.40 -0.24
CA PRO A 60 -20.18 12.36 -1.51
C PRO A 60 -18.71 12.00 -1.34
N ARG A 61 -18.21 11.16 -2.29
CA ARG A 61 -16.81 10.73 -2.35
C ARG A 61 -16.36 10.49 -3.79
N ASP A 62 -15.06 10.38 -4.00
CA ASP A 62 -14.42 10.02 -5.27
C ASP A 62 -14.74 10.94 -6.45
N ALA A 63 -15.03 12.22 -6.21
CA ALA A 63 -15.45 13.12 -7.27
C ALA A 63 -14.33 13.42 -8.28
N SER A 64 -14.65 13.41 -9.59
CA SER A 64 -13.70 13.73 -10.65
C SER A 64 -14.37 14.40 -11.86
N PHE A 65 -13.62 15.26 -12.55
CA PHE A 65 -14.07 15.89 -13.80
C PHE A 65 -14.15 14.89 -14.95
N SER A 66 -15.10 15.12 -15.86
CA SER A 66 -15.07 14.54 -17.21
C SER A 66 -13.89 15.11 -18.03
N PRO A 67 -13.39 14.41 -19.08
CA PRO A 67 -12.31 14.91 -19.94
C PRO A 67 -12.56 16.27 -20.59
N ASP A 68 -13.81 16.65 -20.84
CA ASP A 68 -14.19 17.98 -21.36
C ASP A 68 -14.43 19.04 -20.27
N GLY A 69 -14.31 18.65 -18.98
CA GLY A 69 -14.47 19.55 -17.82
C GLY A 69 -15.91 19.98 -17.52
N LYS A 70 -16.91 19.48 -18.25
CA LYS A 70 -18.30 19.94 -18.08
C LYS A 70 -19.08 19.18 -17.02
N LEU A 71 -18.64 17.97 -16.71
CA LEU A 71 -19.32 17.10 -15.76
C LEU A 71 -18.37 16.77 -14.59
N ILE A 72 -18.96 16.48 -13.42
CA ILE A 72 -18.28 15.89 -12.27
C ILE A 72 -19.05 14.61 -11.91
N ALA A 73 -18.39 13.44 -12.02
CA ALA A 73 -18.95 12.22 -11.48
C ALA A 73 -18.52 12.03 -10.03
N TYR A 74 -19.35 11.40 -9.22
CA TYR A 74 -19.08 11.09 -7.81
C TYR A 74 -19.98 9.95 -7.33
N SER A 75 -19.57 9.30 -6.25
CA SER A 75 -20.41 8.32 -5.55
C SER A 75 -21.04 8.95 -4.31
N ASP A 76 -22.30 8.61 -4.04
CA ASP A 76 -23.03 8.97 -2.84
C ASP A 76 -23.91 7.80 -2.39
N ARG A 77 -23.74 7.31 -1.13
CA ARG A 77 -24.50 6.18 -0.56
C ARG A 77 -24.56 4.96 -1.49
N ASN A 78 -23.40 4.56 -1.99
CA ASN A 78 -23.19 3.42 -2.89
C ASN A 78 -23.82 3.54 -4.29
N ASP A 79 -24.27 4.72 -4.69
CA ASP A 79 -24.71 4.99 -6.05
C ASP A 79 -23.82 6.00 -6.76
N LEU A 80 -23.78 5.89 -8.10
CA LEU A 80 -23.04 6.76 -8.98
C LEU A 80 -23.91 7.90 -9.48
N TYR A 81 -23.37 9.11 -9.46
CA TYR A 81 -24.02 10.35 -9.88
C TYR A 81 -23.12 11.15 -10.82
N VAL A 82 -23.74 12.01 -11.62
CA VAL A 82 -23.06 12.98 -12.48
C VAL A 82 -23.68 14.35 -12.28
N TYR A 83 -22.85 15.35 -12.01
CA TYR A 83 -23.22 16.75 -11.83
C TYR A 83 -22.78 17.57 -13.05
N ASP A 84 -23.70 18.32 -13.68
CA ASP A 84 -23.43 19.29 -14.75
C ASP A 84 -22.97 20.61 -14.13
N THR A 85 -21.72 20.99 -14.41
CA THR A 85 -21.12 22.21 -13.83
C THR A 85 -21.77 23.51 -14.32
N ALA A 86 -22.27 23.55 -15.55
CA ALA A 86 -22.94 24.71 -16.14
C ALA A 86 -24.42 24.77 -15.75
N GLY A 87 -25.13 23.65 -15.93
CA GLY A 87 -26.56 23.54 -15.61
C GLY A 87 -26.85 23.44 -14.13
N LYS A 88 -25.85 23.16 -13.30
CA LYS A 88 -25.97 22.95 -11.82
C LYS A 88 -27.04 21.91 -11.47
N ARG A 89 -27.05 20.82 -12.23
CA ARG A 89 -28.01 19.72 -12.08
C ARG A 89 -27.31 18.41 -11.83
N THR A 90 -27.82 17.65 -10.89
CA THR A 90 -27.39 16.28 -10.61
C THR A 90 -28.28 15.29 -11.33
N ARG A 91 -27.67 14.25 -11.89
CA ARG A 91 -28.35 13.08 -12.42
C ARG A 91 -27.81 11.83 -11.74
N ARG A 92 -28.70 11.03 -11.18
CA ARG A 92 -28.39 9.70 -10.64
C ARG A 92 -28.20 8.72 -11.82
N ILE A 93 -27.12 7.96 -11.80
CA ILE A 93 -26.78 6.98 -12.84
C ILE A 93 -27.22 5.59 -12.42
N THR A 94 -27.03 5.23 -11.15
CA THR A 94 -27.43 3.94 -10.57
C THR A 94 -28.44 4.18 -9.43
N ASP A 95 -29.23 3.17 -9.10
CA ASP A 95 -30.38 3.32 -8.17
C ASP A 95 -30.60 2.10 -7.27
N ASP A 96 -29.65 1.17 -7.26
CA ASP A 96 -29.69 -0.06 -6.46
C ASP A 96 -28.62 -0.13 -5.36
N GLY A 97 -27.88 0.96 -5.14
CA GLY A 97 -26.87 1.06 -4.11
C GLY A 97 -27.44 0.93 -2.70
N ALA A 98 -26.85 0.05 -1.89
CA ALA A 98 -27.26 -0.18 -0.50
C ALA A 98 -26.07 -0.67 0.33
N TRP A 99 -26.01 -0.21 1.59
CA TRP A 99 -24.96 -0.63 2.54
C TRP A 99 -25.01 -2.15 2.80
N ASN A 100 -23.84 -2.79 2.79
CA ASN A 100 -23.70 -4.23 2.95
C ASN A 100 -24.45 -5.06 1.88
N SER A 101 -24.68 -4.52 0.71
CA SER A 101 -25.39 -5.17 -0.39
C SER A 101 -24.83 -4.83 -1.75
N VAL A 102 -25.10 -3.65 -2.29
CA VAL A 102 -24.66 -3.26 -3.64
C VAL A 102 -23.90 -1.93 -3.60
N ILE A 103 -22.78 -1.89 -4.30
CA ILE A 103 -21.93 -0.71 -4.41
C ILE A 103 -21.69 -0.40 -5.89
N ASN A 104 -21.91 0.86 -6.29
CA ASN A 104 -21.73 1.32 -7.67
C ASN A 104 -20.72 2.48 -7.75
N GLY A 105 -19.71 2.36 -8.60
CA GLY A 105 -18.77 3.43 -8.89
C GLY A 105 -17.74 3.73 -7.81
N THR A 106 -17.75 2.97 -6.74
CA THR A 106 -16.71 2.93 -5.70
C THR A 106 -16.48 1.49 -5.28
N THR A 107 -15.45 1.19 -4.49
CA THR A 107 -15.06 -0.19 -4.16
C THR A 107 -15.72 -0.69 -2.88
N ASP A 108 -15.75 -2.02 -2.72
CA ASP A 108 -15.92 -2.68 -1.44
C ASP A 108 -14.64 -2.58 -0.59
N TRP A 109 -14.70 -3.06 0.65
CA TRP A 109 -13.59 -2.96 1.60
C TRP A 109 -12.31 -3.62 1.06
N VAL A 110 -12.41 -4.86 0.54
CA VAL A 110 -11.23 -5.65 0.17
C VAL A 110 -10.53 -5.15 -1.09
N TYR A 111 -11.27 -4.59 -2.05
CA TYR A 111 -10.67 -3.95 -3.23
C TYR A 111 -10.00 -2.63 -2.89
N GLU A 112 -10.60 -1.85 -2.00
CA GLU A 112 -9.97 -0.62 -1.49
C GLU A 112 -8.63 -0.92 -0.84
N GLU A 113 -8.61 -1.86 0.09
CA GLU A 113 -7.42 -2.19 0.86
C GLU A 113 -6.33 -2.84 0.00
N GLU A 114 -6.71 -3.82 -0.84
CA GLU A 114 -5.74 -4.70 -1.47
C GLU A 114 -5.36 -4.30 -2.91
N PHE A 115 -6.27 -3.72 -3.66
CA PHE A 115 -5.94 -3.16 -4.99
C PHE A 115 -5.66 -1.65 -4.95
N GLY A 116 -5.80 -1.00 -3.80
CA GLY A 116 -5.34 0.37 -3.55
C GLY A 116 -6.07 1.44 -4.34
N PHE A 117 -7.38 1.30 -4.58
CA PHE A 117 -8.20 2.33 -5.20
C PHE A 117 -9.60 2.38 -4.60
N THR A 118 -10.24 3.56 -4.69
CA THR A 118 -11.62 3.78 -4.20
C THR A 118 -12.56 4.13 -5.34
N ARG A 119 -12.09 4.94 -6.30
CA ARG A 119 -12.88 5.35 -7.46
C ARG A 119 -12.97 4.23 -8.50
N ALA A 120 -14.14 3.60 -8.58
CA ALA A 120 -14.41 2.47 -9.47
C ALA A 120 -15.23 2.87 -10.70
N TYR A 121 -14.97 4.04 -11.28
CA TYR A 121 -15.56 4.51 -12.53
C TYR A 121 -14.56 5.30 -13.39
N ALA A 122 -14.82 5.38 -14.70
CA ALA A 122 -14.01 6.11 -15.67
C ALA A 122 -14.88 6.72 -16.77
N PHE A 123 -14.69 8.01 -17.06
CA PHE A 123 -15.29 8.65 -18.27
C PHE A 123 -14.58 8.19 -19.53
N SER A 124 -15.33 8.00 -20.63
CA SER A 124 -14.72 7.86 -21.96
C SER A 124 -14.01 9.16 -22.38
N PRO A 125 -12.95 9.09 -23.23
CA PRO A 125 -12.19 10.28 -23.65
C PRO A 125 -13.04 11.38 -24.29
N ASP A 126 -14.15 11.03 -24.92
CA ASP A 126 -15.12 11.96 -25.53
C ASP A 126 -16.18 12.49 -24.54
N SER A 127 -16.12 12.10 -23.26
CA SER A 127 -17.05 12.48 -22.18
C SER A 127 -18.51 12.05 -22.40
N ARG A 128 -18.77 11.12 -23.35
CA ARG A 128 -20.14 10.67 -23.67
C ARG A 128 -20.59 9.47 -22.88
N ARG A 129 -19.66 8.68 -22.38
CA ARG A 129 -19.94 7.46 -21.63
C ARG A 129 -19.18 7.46 -20.31
N ILE A 130 -19.72 6.74 -19.35
CA ILE A 130 -19.04 6.42 -18.10
C ILE A 130 -19.10 4.92 -17.88
N ALA A 131 -17.94 4.29 -17.70
CA ALA A 131 -17.83 2.92 -17.25
C ALA A 131 -17.73 2.88 -15.73
N TYR A 132 -18.29 1.87 -15.09
CA TYR A 132 -18.20 1.70 -13.64
C TYR A 132 -18.24 0.24 -13.25
N LEU A 133 -17.66 -0.06 -12.09
CA LEU A 133 -17.79 -1.35 -11.43
C LEU A 133 -19.02 -1.33 -10.52
N ARG A 134 -19.76 -2.43 -10.56
CA ARG A 134 -20.84 -2.74 -9.63
C ARG A 134 -20.43 -3.97 -8.82
N PHE A 135 -20.38 -3.81 -7.51
CA PHE A 135 -20.08 -4.89 -6.56
C PHE A 135 -21.39 -5.35 -5.93
N ASP A 136 -21.62 -6.65 -5.94
CA ASP A 136 -22.65 -7.29 -5.13
C ASP A 136 -21.97 -8.03 -3.99
N GLU A 137 -22.01 -7.42 -2.80
CA GLU A 137 -21.40 -7.96 -1.57
C GLU A 137 -22.43 -8.67 -0.66
N SER A 138 -23.65 -8.91 -1.15
CA SER A 138 -24.74 -9.48 -0.34
C SER A 138 -24.35 -10.82 0.29
N GLU A 139 -23.62 -11.67 -0.45
CA GLU A 139 -23.14 -12.99 -0.02
C GLU A 139 -21.79 -12.96 0.71
N VAL A 140 -21.11 -11.81 0.78
CA VAL A 140 -19.87 -11.66 1.54
C VAL A 140 -20.18 -11.72 3.04
N PRO A 141 -19.38 -12.45 3.85
CA PRO A 141 -19.59 -12.51 5.28
C PRO A 141 -19.53 -11.15 5.96
N LEU A 142 -20.36 -10.99 7.00
CA LEU A 142 -20.49 -9.77 7.77
C LEU A 142 -19.48 -9.78 8.93
N MET A 143 -18.68 -8.73 9.04
CA MET A 143 -17.87 -8.44 10.22
C MET A 143 -18.60 -7.44 11.13
N GLU A 144 -18.74 -7.76 12.41
CA GLU A 144 -19.35 -6.89 13.41
C GLU A 144 -18.30 -6.46 14.43
N MET A 145 -18.27 -5.16 14.73
CA MET A 145 -17.40 -4.57 15.73
C MET A 145 -18.20 -3.66 16.66
N MET A 146 -17.73 -3.49 17.89
CA MET A 146 -18.36 -2.63 18.90
C MET A 146 -17.67 -1.28 18.97
N ARG A 147 -18.44 -0.20 19.04
CA ARG A 147 -17.99 1.15 19.34
C ARG A 147 -18.19 1.48 20.81
N PHE A 148 -17.19 2.16 21.39
CA PHE A 148 -17.13 2.57 22.79
C PHE A 148 -17.18 4.11 22.92
N ASP A 149 -18.14 4.74 22.26
CA ASP A 149 -18.25 6.20 22.09
C ASP A 149 -18.80 6.94 23.34
N GLY A 150 -18.74 6.33 24.52
CA GLY A 150 -19.20 6.91 25.79
C GLY A 150 -20.70 6.90 25.99
N LYS A 151 -21.49 6.28 25.12
CA LYS A 151 -22.94 6.09 25.32
C LYS A 151 -23.23 5.05 26.37
N LEU A 152 -24.44 5.09 26.93
CA LEU A 152 -24.89 4.14 27.97
C LEU A 152 -24.86 2.69 27.50
N TYR A 153 -25.17 2.45 26.22
CA TYR A 153 -25.07 1.15 25.55
C TYR A 153 -24.16 1.25 24.35
N ASN A 154 -23.21 0.33 24.25
CA ASN A 154 -22.33 0.22 23.10
C ASN A 154 -23.13 -0.01 21.80
N GLN A 155 -22.62 0.51 20.70
CA GLN A 155 -23.22 0.34 19.38
C GLN A 155 -22.38 -0.61 18.55
N ALA A 156 -23.00 -1.65 17.99
CA ALA A 156 -22.39 -2.45 16.95
C ALA A 156 -22.40 -1.66 15.64
N TYR A 157 -21.34 -1.80 14.87
CA TYR A 157 -21.33 -1.44 13.46
C TYR A 157 -20.80 -2.62 12.65
N SER A 158 -21.28 -2.76 11.43
CA SER A 158 -20.97 -3.92 10.60
C SER A 158 -20.62 -3.51 9.18
N PHE A 159 -19.74 -4.28 8.57
CA PHE A 159 -19.35 -4.15 7.17
C PHE A 159 -18.98 -5.52 6.59
N LYS A 160 -18.94 -5.62 5.27
CA LYS A 160 -18.60 -6.85 4.58
C LYS A 160 -17.08 -7.04 4.54
N TYR A 161 -16.60 -8.21 4.95
CA TYR A 161 -15.19 -8.54 4.98
C TYR A 161 -14.98 -10.02 4.67
N PRO A 162 -14.45 -10.36 3.48
CA PRO A 162 -14.19 -11.73 3.12
C PRO A 162 -12.88 -12.20 3.72
N LYS A 163 -12.90 -13.18 4.63
CA LYS A 163 -11.69 -13.85 5.08
C LYS A 163 -11.19 -14.86 4.05
N ALA A 164 -9.93 -15.28 4.19
CA ALA A 164 -9.34 -16.28 3.29
C ALA A 164 -10.21 -17.53 3.17
N GLY A 165 -10.51 -17.95 1.95
CA GLY A 165 -11.38 -19.07 1.62
C GLY A 165 -12.87 -18.74 1.54
N GLU A 166 -13.31 -17.55 1.97
CA GLU A 166 -14.71 -17.16 1.94
C GLU A 166 -15.09 -16.46 0.63
N ARG A 167 -16.39 -16.21 0.43
CA ARG A 167 -16.89 -15.53 -0.77
C ARG A 167 -16.49 -14.08 -0.82
N ASN A 168 -16.03 -13.63 -1.99
CA ASN A 168 -15.86 -12.22 -2.34
C ASN A 168 -17.12 -11.65 -2.98
N SER A 169 -17.14 -10.34 -3.17
CA SER A 169 -18.17 -9.67 -4.00
C SER A 169 -18.16 -10.21 -5.42
N THR A 170 -19.33 -10.38 -6.00
CA THR A 170 -19.44 -10.52 -7.46
C THR A 170 -19.29 -9.14 -8.09
N VAL A 171 -18.36 -9.00 -9.04
CA VAL A 171 -18.04 -7.71 -9.66
C VAL A 171 -18.45 -7.71 -11.12
N GLU A 172 -19.23 -6.70 -11.50
CA GLU A 172 -19.70 -6.49 -12.87
C GLU A 172 -19.12 -5.19 -13.44
N VAL A 173 -18.89 -5.17 -14.74
CA VAL A 173 -18.53 -3.96 -15.51
C VAL A 173 -19.77 -3.45 -16.23
N TRP A 174 -20.08 -2.19 -16.04
CA TRP A 174 -21.21 -1.52 -16.68
C TRP A 174 -20.77 -0.26 -17.43
N VAL A 175 -21.47 0.10 -18.48
CA VAL A 175 -21.30 1.35 -19.24
C VAL A 175 -22.62 2.08 -19.31
N CYS A 176 -22.62 3.37 -18.98
CA CYS A 176 -23.77 4.25 -19.17
C CYS A 176 -23.48 5.27 -20.27
N ASP A 177 -24.38 5.37 -21.25
CA ASP A 177 -24.42 6.48 -22.21
C ASP A 177 -25.01 7.71 -21.50
N LEU A 178 -24.23 8.78 -21.41
CA LEU A 178 -24.60 9.97 -20.66
C LEU A 178 -25.66 10.85 -21.37
N ALA A 179 -25.91 10.67 -22.65
CA ALA A 179 -26.95 11.39 -23.34
C ALA A 179 -28.33 10.73 -23.17
N THR A 180 -28.39 9.41 -23.31
CA THR A 180 -29.64 8.64 -23.24
C THR A 180 -29.96 8.13 -21.82
N GLY A 181 -28.96 7.91 -20.98
CA GLY A 181 -29.09 7.24 -19.70
C GLY A 181 -29.16 5.71 -19.83
N THR A 182 -28.98 5.16 -21.03
CA THR A 182 -28.97 3.70 -21.22
C THR A 182 -27.77 3.08 -20.56
N ARG A 183 -27.97 2.01 -19.80
CA ARG A 183 -26.93 1.23 -19.12
C ARG A 183 -26.79 -0.14 -19.80
N GLU A 184 -25.58 -0.55 -20.03
CA GLU A 184 -25.24 -1.86 -20.62
C GLU A 184 -24.25 -2.58 -19.72
N ARG A 185 -24.53 -3.86 -19.43
CA ARG A 185 -23.58 -4.73 -18.75
C ARG A 185 -22.61 -5.34 -19.76
N ILE A 186 -21.32 -5.23 -19.44
CA ILE A 186 -20.25 -5.83 -20.24
C ILE A 186 -20.06 -7.28 -19.77
N ASP A 187 -19.92 -8.19 -20.71
CA ASP A 187 -19.62 -9.59 -20.40
C ASP A 187 -18.19 -9.69 -19.81
N THR A 188 -18.06 -10.20 -18.60
CA THR A 188 -16.78 -10.43 -17.95
C THR A 188 -16.35 -11.90 -17.96
N GLY A 189 -17.06 -12.75 -18.69
CA GLY A 189 -16.88 -14.20 -18.76
C GLY A 189 -17.84 -14.95 -17.85
N GLY A 190 -17.80 -16.28 -17.95
CA GLY A 190 -18.73 -17.15 -17.19
C GLY A 190 -18.32 -17.40 -15.73
N GLU A 191 -17.08 -17.07 -15.35
CA GLU A 191 -16.60 -17.18 -13.98
C GLU A 191 -16.98 -15.93 -13.19
N THR A 192 -17.58 -16.12 -12.02
CA THR A 192 -17.98 -15.02 -11.12
C THR A 192 -17.06 -14.87 -9.91
N ASP A 193 -16.30 -15.93 -9.56
CA ASP A 193 -15.29 -15.89 -8.49
C ASP A 193 -13.93 -15.45 -9.07
N GLN A 194 -13.89 -14.20 -9.48
CA GLN A 194 -12.75 -13.52 -10.10
C GLN A 194 -12.67 -12.08 -9.63
N TYR A 195 -11.55 -11.42 -9.92
CA TYR A 195 -11.37 -10.01 -9.63
C TYR A 195 -11.33 -9.18 -10.91
N ILE A 196 -11.91 -7.97 -10.85
CA ILE A 196 -11.83 -6.94 -11.89
C ILE A 196 -11.14 -5.69 -11.28
N PRO A 197 -9.81 -5.74 -11.07
CA PRO A 197 -9.11 -4.72 -10.28
C PRO A 197 -9.02 -3.36 -10.96
N ARG A 198 -9.25 -3.26 -12.29
CA ARG A 198 -9.24 -1.97 -13.00
C ARG A 198 -10.17 -2.00 -14.20
N ILE A 199 -10.75 -0.82 -14.50
CA ILE A 199 -11.42 -0.51 -15.75
C ILE A 199 -10.88 0.81 -16.30
N GLY A 200 -10.96 0.99 -17.60
CA GLY A 200 -10.53 2.25 -18.23
C GLY A 200 -10.82 2.29 -19.71
N TRP A 201 -10.38 3.38 -20.35
CA TRP A 201 -10.56 3.61 -21.76
C TRP A 201 -9.21 3.81 -22.45
N THR A 202 -9.03 3.17 -23.59
CA THR A 202 -7.89 3.46 -24.45
C THR A 202 -8.00 4.90 -24.99
N PRO A 203 -6.90 5.52 -25.43
CA PRO A 203 -6.94 6.88 -25.99
C PRO A 203 -7.89 7.06 -27.17
N ASP A 204 -8.19 6.00 -27.91
CA ASP A 204 -9.16 6.00 -29.02
C ASP A 204 -10.60 5.62 -28.61
N GLY A 205 -10.87 5.50 -27.31
CA GLY A 205 -12.22 5.38 -26.75
C GLY A 205 -12.80 3.97 -26.71
N ARG A 206 -11.98 2.94 -26.73
CA ARG A 206 -12.40 1.56 -26.44
C ARG A 206 -12.27 1.26 -24.96
N LEU A 207 -13.27 0.58 -24.40
CA LEU A 207 -13.24 0.13 -23.00
C LEU A 207 -12.23 -1.01 -22.84
N TYR A 208 -11.52 -1.03 -21.73
CA TYR A 208 -10.77 -2.19 -21.27
C TYR A 208 -11.03 -2.45 -19.80
N PHE A 209 -10.84 -3.68 -19.39
CA PHE A 209 -10.81 -4.05 -17.97
C PHE A 209 -9.73 -5.08 -17.70
N PHE A 210 -9.26 -5.11 -16.47
CA PHE A 210 -8.35 -6.14 -15.96
C PHE A 210 -9.17 -7.28 -15.38
N ARG A 211 -8.76 -8.50 -15.67
CA ARG A 211 -9.34 -9.70 -15.10
C ARG A 211 -8.24 -10.51 -14.42
N LEU A 212 -8.49 -10.89 -13.16
CA LEU A 212 -7.58 -11.70 -12.37
C LEU A 212 -8.39 -12.87 -11.78
N ASN A 213 -7.93 -14.09 -11.94
CA ASN A 213 -8.62 -15.24 -11.36
C ASN A 213 -8.51 -15.24 -9.82
N ARG A 214 -9.36 -16.01 -9.13
CA ARG A 214 -9.35 -16.10 -7.65
C ARG A 214 -7.98 -16.42 -7.07
N ARG A 215 -7.22 -17.32 -7.69
CA ARG A 215 -5.86 -17.70 -7.27
C ARG A 215 -4.81 -16.65 -7.54
N GLN A 216 -5.16 -15.55 -8.21
CA GLN A 216 -4.29 -14.43 -8.55
C GLN A 216 -3.02 -14.85 -9.30
N ASN A 217 -3.08 -15.95 -10.03
CA ASN A 217 -1.97 -16.48 -10.82
C ASN A 217 -2.20 -16.43 -12.34
N THR A 218 -3.35 -15.87 -12.76
CA THR A 218 -3.67 -15.57 -14.15
C THR A 218 -4.25 -14.18 -14.25
N PHE A 219 -3.54 -13.28 -14.93
CA PHE A 219 -3.94 -11.90 -15.18
C PHE A 219 -4.18 -11.68 -16.66
N GLU A 220 -5.25 -10.98 -17.02
CA GLU A 220 -5.61 -10.66 -18.40
C GLU A 220 -6.05 -9.20 -18.53
N VAL A 221 -5.73 -8.60 -19.66
CA VAL A 221 -6.27 -7.30 -20.11
C VAL A 221 -7.24 -7.56 -21.25
N ILE A 222 -8.52 -7.30 -20.99
CA ILE A 222 -9.61 -7.50 -21.94
C ILE A 222 -9.97 -6.17 -22.60
N LEU A 223 -9.94 -6.12 -23.91
CA LEU A 223 -10.37 -4.97 -24.71
C LEU A 223 -11.76 -5.24 -25.29
N CYS A 224 -12.69 -4.30 -25.12
CA CYS A 224 -14.04 -4.33 -25.69
C CYS A 224 -14.07 -3.49 -26.98
N GLU A 225 -14.32 -4.12 -28.10
CA GLU A 225 -14.47 -3.45 -29.39
C GLU A 225 -15.86 -2.81 -29.52
N PRO A 226 -16.04 -1.77 -30.36
CA PRO A 226 -17.31 -1.06 -30.50
C PRO A 226 -18.49 -1.92 -30.98
N ASN A 227 -18.21 -3.06 -31.62
CA ASN A 227 -19.22 -4.04 -32.08
C ASN A 227 -19.60 -5.06 -30.99
N GLY A 228 -19.15 -4.88 -29.76
CA GLY A 228 -19.38 -5.80 -28.63
C GLY A 228 -18.42 -6.99 -28.57
N ALA A 229 -17.55 -7.20 -29.56
CA ALA A 229 -16.54 -8.25 -29.50
C ALA A 229 -15.50 -7.93 -28.44
N GLN A 230 -15.00 -8.95 -27.78
CA GLN A 230 -13.95 -8.84 -26.76
C GLN A 230 -12.69 -9.57 -27.19
N ARG A 231 -11.55 -9.06 -26.75
CA ARG A 231 -10.26 -9.66 -27.05
C ARG A 231 -9.31 -9.51 -25.88
N THR A 232 -8.65 -10.58 -25.48
CA THR A 232 -7.47 -10.52 -24.59
C THR A 232 -6.30 -9.92 -25.40
N ILE A 233 -5.80 -8.78 -24.94
CA ILE A 233 -4.68 -8.07 -25.57
C ILE A 233 -3.35 -8.32 -24.83
N TYR A 234 -3.43 -8.80 -23.62
CA TYR A 234 -2.31 -9.23 -22.79
C TYR A 234 -2.78 -10.29 -21.80
N ASP A 235 -1.96 -11.30 -21.55
CA ASP A 235 -2.13 -12.28 -20.48
C ASP A 235 -0.80 -12.61 -19.83
N GLU A 236 -0.85 -12.88 -18.53
CA GLU A 236 0.28 -13.31 -17.70
C GLU A 236 -0.15 -14.46 -16.81
N ARG A 237 0.74 -15.45 -16.65
CA ARG A 237 0.51 -16.61 -15.79
C ARG A 237 1.73 -16.89 -14.94
N SER A 238 1.51 -17.26 -13.68
CA SER A 238 2.54 -17.65 -12.73
C SER A 238 2.21 -19.01 -12.12
N GLN A 239 3.23 -19.73 -11.65
CA GLN A 239 3.04 -20.94 -10.85
C GLN A 239 2.56 -20.63 -9.44
N GLN A 240 2.83 -19.42 -8.95
CA GLN A 240 2.47 -18.97 -7.62
C GLN A 240 1.43 -17.85 -7.73
N TYR A 241 1.84 -16.62 -7.93
CA TYR A 241 0.96 -15.47 -8.16
C TYR A 241 1.59 -14.51 -9.17
N VAL A 242 0.76 -13.76 -9.89
CA VAL A 242 1.23 -12.60 -10.65
C VAL A 242 1.40 -11.41 -9.69
N GLU A 243 2.33 -10.51 -10.00
CA GLU A 243 2.54 -9.32 -9.16
C GLU A 243 1.24 -8.52 -9.06
N ARG A 244 1.04 -7.86 -7.92
CA ARG A 244 -0.16 -7.04 -7.68
C ARG A 244 -0.34 -6.00 -8.78
N VAL A 245 -1.51 -6.02 -9.40
CA VAL A 245 -1.86 -5.11 -10.49
C VAL A 245 -2.34 -3.76 -9.96
N ASP A 246 -1.83 -2.69 -10.56
CA ASP A 246 -2.12 -1.30 -10.21
C ASP A 246 -2.40 -0.45 -11.47
N ASP A 247 -2.58 0.86 -11.31
CA ASP A 247 -2.80 1.80 -12.40
C ASP A 247 -1.63 1.91 -13.39
N LYS A 248 -0.42 1.43 -13.00
CA LYS A 248 0.82 1.51 -13.77
C LYS A 248 1.25 0.16 -14.34
N THR A 249 0.48 -0.89 -14.07
CA THR A 249 0.69 -2.22 -14.67
C THR A 249 0.57 -2.16 -16.18
N VAL A 250 -0.43 -1.41 -16.68
CA VAL A 250 -0.63 -1.18 -18.12
C VAL A 250 -0.76 0.32 -18.38
N THR A 251 0.08 0.85 -19.27
CA THR A 251 0.05 2.25 -19.70
C THR A 251 -0.17 2.35 -21.20
N PHE A 252 -1.37 2.76 -21.62
CA PHE A 252 -1.66 2.99 -23.06
C PHE A 252 -0.92 4.23 -23.56
N ILE A 253 -0.25 4.08 -24.72
CA ILE A 253 0.49 5.14 -25.40
C ILE A 253 -0.40 5.81 -26.46
N ASP A 254 -1.10 4.99 -27.21
CA ASP A 254 -2.04 5.40 -28.27
C ASP A 254 -3.12 4.32 -28.44
N GLY A 255 -3.90 4.40 -29.52
CA GLY A 255 -4.97 3.43 -29.83
C GLY A 255 -4.47 2.02 -30.19
N ASP A 256 -3.16 1.76 -30.28
CA ASP A 256 -2.60 0.43 -30.61
C ASP A 256 -1.50 -0.02 -29.65
N ARG A 257 -0.70 0.91 -29.14
CA ARG A 257 0.48 0.57 -28.33
C ARG A 257 0.25 0.81 -26.86
N PHE A 258 0.80 -0.08 -26.05
CA PHE A 258 0.80 0.04 -24.60
C PHE A 258 2.06 -0.57 -23.98
N LEU A 259 2.45 -0.06 -22.83
CA LEU A 259 3.49 -0.63 -21.99
C LEU A 259 2.86 -1.56 -20.95
N VAL A 260 3.53 -2.64 -20.64
CA VAL A 260 3.23 -3.52 -19.51
C VAL A 260 4.44 -3.57 -18.61
N ARG A 261 4.23 -3.41 -17.31
CA ARG A 261 5.21 -3.62 -16.26
C ARG A 261 4.97 -5.01 -15.66
N GLN A 262 5.91 -5.94 -15.85
CA GLN A 262 5.73 -7.33 -15.42
C GLN A 262 7.06 -8.03 -15.15
N GLU A 263 7.05 -9.11 -14.36
CA GLU A 263 8.25 -9.86 -13.94
C GLU A 263 8.38 -11.24 -14.59
N GLY A 264 7.29 -11.85 -15.05
CA GLY A 264 7.22 -13.25 -15.45
C GLY A 264 8.14 -13.70 -16.60
N HIS A 265 8.67 -12.76 -17.42
CA HIS A 265 9.58 -13.14 -18.51
C HIS A 265 11.04 -13.31 -18.08
N THR A 266 11.48 -12.60 -17.05
CA THR A 266 12.89 -12.56 -16.65
C THR A 266 13.14 -12.81 -15.18
N GLY A 267 12.08 -12.91 -14.37
CA GLY A 267 12.17 -12.97 -12.92
C GLY A 267 12.45 -11.61 -12.25
N TYR A 268 12.50 -10.52 -13.03
CA TYR A 268 12.63 -9.15 -12.55
C TYR A 268 11.58 -8.26 -13.19
N MET A 269 11.07 -7.28 -12.45
CA MET A 269 10.07 -6.35 -12.92
C MET A 269 10.62 -5.43 -14.01
N HIS A 270 10.16 -5.59 -15.25
CA HIS A 270 10.60 -4.81 -16.41
C HIS A 270 9.45 -4.28 -17.25
N LEU A 271 9.78 -3.36 -18.18
CA LEU A 271 8.85 -2.76 -19.13
C LEU A 271 8.92 -3.47 -20.48
N TYR A 272 7.74 -3.78 -21.00
CA TYR A 272 7.54 -4.39 -22.31
C TYR A 272 6.56 -3.57 -23.11
N LEU A 273 6.92 -3.32 -24.39
CA LEU A 273 6.04 -2.62 -25.33
C LEU A 273 5.21 -3.64 -26.11
N TYR A 274 3.91 -3.48 -26.11
CA TYR A 274 2.95 -4.30 -26.86
C TYR A 274 2.19 -3.46 -27.88
N SER A 275 1.70 -4.12 -28.93
CA SER A 275 0.68 -3.64 -29.86
C SER A 275 -0.57 -4.48 -29.71
N ILE A 276 -1.73 -3.85 -29.63
CA ILE A 276 -3.03 -4.54 -29.63
C ILE A 276 -3.15 -5.50 -30.83
N ARG A 277 -2.59 -5.13 -31.99
CA ARG A 277 -2.69 -5.91 -33.24
C ARG A 277 -1.59 -6.96 -33.41
N LYS A 278 -0.36 -6.70 -32.90
CA LYS A 278 0.84 -7.50 -33.20
C LYS A 278 1.38 -8.25 -32.00
N GLY A 279 0.87 -8.02 -30.79
CA GLY A 279 1.43 -8.58 -29.56
C GLY A 279 2.72 -7.88 -29.13
N LEU A 280 3.66 -8.61 -28.52
CA LEU A 280 4.92 -8.08 -28.02
C LEU A 280 5.78 -7.46 -29.13
N LEU A 281 6.15 -6.19 -28.99
CA LEU A 281 7.00 -5.45 -29.89
C LEU A 281 8.46 -5.37 -29.43
N ALA A 282 8.67 -5.13 -28.14
CA ALA A 282 10.03 -4.98 -27.58
C ALA A 282 10.05 -5.18 -26.06
N GLN A 283 11.14 -5.74 -25.55
CA GLN A 283 11.55 -5.57 -24.17
C GLN A 283 12.25 -4.21 -24.03
N VAL A 284 11.67 -3.29 -23.26
CA VAL A 284 12.14 -1.90 -23.16
C VAL A 284 13.27 -1.76 -22.13
N THR A 285 13.15 -2.49 -21.00
CA THR A 285 14.16 -2.52 -19.94
C THR A 285 14.59 -3.96 -19.66
N LYS A 286 15.85 -4.14 -19.21
CA LYS A 286 16.42 -5.47 -18.90
C LYS A 286 17.57 -5.37 -17.92
N GLY A 287 17.81 -6.43 -17.15
CA GLY A 287 18.90 -6.58 -16.18
C GLY A 287 18.43 -7.29 -14.92
N ASP A 288 19.37 -7.51 -13.98
CA ASP A 288 19.07 -8.13 -12.67
C ASP A 288 18.67 -7.03 -11.65
N TRP A 289 17.65 -6.27 -11.99
CA TRP A 289 17.11 -5.15 -11.23
C TRP A 289 15.65 -4.88 -11.66
N GLU A 290 14.92 -4.09 -10.90
CA GLU A 290 13.49 -3.90 -11.09
C GLU A 290 13.11 -2.46 -11.44
N VAL A 291 12.13 -2.30 -12.35
CA VAL A 291 11.37 -1.09 -12.54
C VAL A 291 10.33 -1.01 -11.42
N THR A 292 10.47 -0.01 -10.57
CA THR A 292 9.57 0.13 -9.41
C THR A 292 8.35 1.00 -9.70
N ASP A 293 8.47 1.91 -10.68
CA ASP A 293 7.40 2.81 -11.07
C ASP A 293 7.52 3.28 -12.52
N VAL A 294 6.38 3.44 -13.21
CA VAL A 294 6.27 4.10 -14.50
C VAL A 294 5.83 5.53 -14.26
N VAL A 295 6.78 6.47 -14.40
CA VAL A 295 6.52 7.89 -14.12
C VAL A 295 5.67 8.53 -15.21
N GLY A 296 5.91 8.19 -16.49
CA GLY A 296 5.13 8.71 -17.62
C GLY A 296 5.79 8.45 -18.97
N THR A 297 5.11 8.88 -20.03
CA THR A 297 5.59 8.75 -21.42
C THR A 297 5.19 9.98 -22.26
N ASP A 298 6.01 10.29 -23.28
CA ASP A 298 5.70 11.27 -24.34
C ASP A 298 5.31 10.59 -25.68
N GLY A 299 5.08 9.25 -25.64
CA GLY A 299 4.77 8.45 -26.81
C GLY A 299 6.00 7.97 -27.60
N LYS A 300 7.20 8.42 -27.24
CA LYS A 300 8.49 8.01 -27.85
C LYS A 300 9.47 7.44 -26.81
N ARG A 301 9.44 7.97 -25.61
CA ARG A 301 10.22 7.56 -24.44
C ARG A 301 9.30 7.24 -23.26
N VAL A 302 9.82 6.46 -22.35
CA VAL A 302 9.23 6.24 -21.03
C VAL A 302 10.22 6.68 -19.95
N TRP A 303 9.70 7.33 -18.91
CA TRP A 303 10.41 7.66 -17.68
C TRP A 303 9.97 6.71 -16.59
N TYR A 304 10.94 6.16 -15.85
CA TYR A 304 10.69 5.14 -14.84
C TYR A 304 11.67 5.25 -13.67
N LEU A 305 11.22 4.83 -12.50
CA LEU A 305 12.08 4.60 -11.35
C LEU A 305 12.56 3.14 -11.33
N SER A 306 13.80 2.93 -10.92
CA SER A 306 14.33 1.57 -10.80
C SER A 306 15.36 1.40 -9.70
N THR A 307 15.65 0.13 -9.40
CA THR A 307 16.69 -0.35 -8.47
C THR A 307 18.01 -0.64 -9.15
N GLU A 308 18.24 -0.19 -10.38
CA GLU A 308 19.43 -0.54 -11.19
C GLU A 308 20.78 -0.26 -10.48
N THR A 309 20.84 0.75 -9.62
CA THR A 309 22.07 1.07 -8.88
C THR A 309 22.22 0.28 -7.59
N SER A 310 21.14 -0.10 -6.97
CA SER A 310 21.06 -0.87 -5.74
C SER A 310 19.58 -1.20 -5.43
N PRO A 311 19.26 -2.37 -4.87
CA PRO A 311 17.93 -2.65 -4.38
C PRO A 311 17.46 -1.67 -3.30
N LEU A 312 18.38 -0.99 -2.60
CA LEU A 312 18.10 -0.02 -1.55
C LEU A 312 17.80 1.40 -2.08
N ARG A 313 17.96 1.65 -3.38
CA ARG A 313 17.86 2.98 -4.00
C ARG A 313 16.77 3.04 -5.05
N ARG A 314 16.30 4.26 -5.32
CA ARG A 314 15.40 4.57 -6.43
C ARG A 314 15.97 5.71 -7.24
N ASN A 315 16.29 5.46 -8.50
CA ASN A 315 16.78 6.47 -9.44
C ASN A 315 15.85 6.59 -10.64
N LEU A 316 15.73 7.80 -11.17
CA LEU A 316 14.95 8.09 -12.37
C LEU A 316 15.80 7.84 -13.62
N TYR A 317 15.20 7.13 -14.55
CA TYR A 317 15.74 6.86 -15.89
C TYR A 317 14.74 7.26 -16.94
N SER A 318 15.23 7.49 -18.15
CA SER A 318 14.42 7.52 -19.37
C SER A 318 15.02 6.60 -20.43
N VAL A 319 14.16 5.98 -21.23
CA VAL A 319 14.56 5.11 -22.33
C VAL A 319 13.58 5.26 -23.48
N ARG A 320 14.06 5.11 -24.73
CA ARG A 320 13.17 5.03 -25.89
C ARG A 320 12.34 3.74 -25.82
N LEU A 321 11.14 3.78 -26.40
CA LEU A 321 10.24 2.62 -26.40
C LEU A 321 10.79 1.38 -27.15
N ASP A 322 11.85 1.55 -27.95
CA ASP A 322 12.61 0.44 -28.57
C ASP A 322 13.75 -0.09 -27.70
N GLY A 323 13.86 0.36 -26.44
CA GLY A 323 14.89 -0.02 -25.49
C GLY A 323 16.27 0.65 -25.70
N LYS A 324 16.40 1.55 -26.66
CA LYS A 324 17.65 2.27 -26.97
C LYS A 324 17.71 3.61 -26.26
N ASP A 325 18.92 4.22 -26.24
CA ASP A 325 19.19 5.54 -25.68
C ASP A 325 18.66 5.69 -24.23
N LYS A 326 18.99 4.70 -23.38
CA LYS A 326 18.73 4.75 -21.94
C LYS A 326 19.60 5.83 -21.30
N ARG A 327 18.99 6.67 -20.44
CA ARG A 327 19.67 7.74 -19.71
C ARG A 327 19.28 7.68 -18.23
N ARG A 328 20.25 7.79 -17.33
CA ARG A 328 20.01 8.04 -15.91
C ARG A 328 19.87 9.56 -15.70
N LEU A 329 18.77 10.01 -15.13
CA LEU A 329 18.46 11.43 -14.98
C LEU A 329 18.75 11.95 -13.57
N THR A 330 18.91 11.06 -12.59
CA THR A 330 19.24 11.38 -11.20
C THR A 330 20.58 10.78 -10.81
N THR A 331 21.46 11.56 -10.22
CA THR A 331 22.85 11.16 -9.92
C THR A 331 23.12 10.87 -8.44
N GLY A 332 22.23 11.32 -7.55
CA GLY A 332 22.38 11.12 -6.10
C GLY A 332 22.26 9.67 -5.69
N GLU A 333 23.03 9.29 -4.67
CA GLU A 333 22.88 8.01 -3.99
C GLU A 333 21.80 8.14 -2.92
N GLY A 334 20.66 7.49 -3.13
CA GLY A 334 19.51 7.56 -2.25
C GLY A 334 18.19 7.26 -2.95
N TYR A 335 17.13 7.80 -2.42
CA TYR A 335 15.76 7.53 -2.81
C TYR A 335 15.13 8.75 -3.48
N TYR A 336 14.63 8.54 -4.70
CA TYR A 336 13.88 9.54 -5.45
C TYR A 336 12.40 9.16 -5.52
N ALA A 337 11.52 10.15 -5.31
CA ALA A 337 10.11 10.11 -5.67
C ALA A 337 9.84 11.19 -6.72
N ILE A 338 9.06 10.86 -7.75
CA ILE A 338 8.86 11.72 -8.91
C ILE A 338 7.38 11.97 -9.13
N ALA A 339 6.97 13.25 -9.21
CA ALA A 339 5.63 13.65 -9.60
C ALA A 339 5.69 14.36 -10.97
N PRO A 340 5.18 13.74 -12.07
CA PRO A 340 5.29 14.28 -13.41
C PRO A 340 4.25 15.36 -13.70
N SER A 341 4.59 16.30 -14.59
CA SER A 341 3.60 17.12 -15.29
C SER A 341 2.95 16.34 -16.44
N ALA A 342 1.80 16.78 -16.90
CA ALA A 342 1.18 16.24 -18.11
C ALA A 342 2.18 16.23 -19.29
N GLY A 343 2.30 15.08 -19.97
CA GLY A 343 3.20 14.87 -21.10
C GLY A 343 4.70 14.95 -20.78
N MET A 344 5.09 14.79 -19.53
CA MET A 344 6.49 14.69 -19.09
C MET A 344 7.39 15.87 -19.49
N LYS A 345 6.88 17.10 -19.58
CA LYS A 345 7.72 18.29 -19.86
C LYS A 345 8.57 18.67 -18.66
N TYR A 346 7.99 18.52 -17.47
CA TYR A 346 8.61 18.82 -16.18
C TYR A 346 8.22 17.71 -15.18
N TYR A 347 8.94 17.64 -14.09
CA TYR A 347 8.55 16.84 -12.94
C TYR A 347 9.04 17.48 -11.63
N ILE A 348 8.36 17.18 -10.55
CA ILE A 348 8.85 17.46 -9.20
C ILE A 348 9.65 16.25 -8.76
N SER A 349 10.91 16.49 -8.38
CA SER A 349 11.82 15.49 -7.83
C SER A 349 11.93 15.68 -6.31
N THR A 350 11.62 14.65 -5.54
CA THR A 350 11.90 14.62 -4.10
C THR A 350 13.03 13.61 -3.87
N PHE A 351 14.16 14.10 -3.39
CA PHE A 351 15.34 13.30 -3.09
C PHE A 351 15.61 13.25 -1.60
N SER A 352 16.00 12.08 -1.10
CA SER A 352 16.56 11.94 0.26
C SER A 352 17.53 10.78 0.33
N ASN A 353 18.32 10.72 1.42
CA ASN A 353 19.08 9.53 1.82
C ASN A 353 19.20 9.49 3.36
N ALA A 354 19.94 8.54 3.90
CA ALA A 354 20.09 8.35 5.36
C ALA A 354 20.57 9.61 6.10
N THR A 355 21.33 10.49 5.43
CA THR A 355 21.91 11.70 6.03
C THR A 355 21.28 13.00 5.55
N THR A 356 20.48 12.94 4.49
CA THR A 356 19.93 14.13 3.82
C THR A 356 18.41 14.06 3.85
N PRO A 357 17.74 14.97 4.60
CA PRO A 357 16.29 15.14 4.53
C PRO A 357 15.82 15.54 3.14
N ASN A 358 14.51 15.41 2.90
CA ASN A 358 13.90 15.65 1.60
C ASN A 358 14.32 17.01 0.99
N ARG A 359 14.87 16.94 -0.23
CA ARG A 359 15.09 18.07 -1.13
C ARG A 359 14.10 17.97 -2.27
N VAL A 360 13.35 19.04 -2.50
CA VAL A 360 12.29 19.09 -3.51
C VAL A 360 12.65 20.10 -4.59
N GLU A 361 12.69 19.63 -5.84
CA GLU A 361 13.10 20.43 -7.00
C GLU A 361 12.13 20.23 -8.17
N VAL A 362 11.91 21.28 -8.96
CA VAL A 362 11.31 21.16 -10.29
C VAL A 362 12.44 20.93 -11.28
N CYS A 363 12.32 19.88 -12.08
CA CYS A 363 13.27 19.53 -13.12
C CYS A 363 12.60 19.50 -14.50
N ASP A 364 13.38 19.67 -15.55
CA ASP A 364 12.94 19.36 -16.90
C ASP A 364 13.00 17.84 -17.17
N ASN A 365 12.49 17.41 -18.32
CA ASN A 365 12.45 16.00 -18.68
C ASN A 365 13.82 15.38 -19.03
N GLU A 366 14.87 16.18 -19.06
CA GLU A 366 16.27 15.72 -19.23
C GLU A 366 17.02 15.58 -17.90
N GLY A 367 16.38 15.97 -16.77
CA GLY A 367 16.95 15.85 -15.45
C GLY A 367 17.61 17.13 -14.92
N ASN A 368 17.56 18.25 -15.66
CA ASN A 368 18.15 19.48 -15.22
C ASN A 368 17.26 20.17 -14.19
N PRO A 369 17.78 20.56 -13.00
CA PRO A 369 17.01 21.30 -12.01
C PRO A 369 16.74 22.72 -12.50
N ILE A 370 15.47 23.14 -12.50
CA ILE A 370 15.01 24.47 -12.88
C ILE A 370 14.82 25.34 -11.64
N ARG A 371 14.26 24.76 -10.58
CA ARG A 371 13.91 25.48 -9.36
C ARG A 371 13.91 24.57 -8.14
N THR A 372 14.55 24.99 -7.08
CA THR A 372 14.43 24.35 -5.76
C THR A 372 13.18 24.87 -5.06
N LEU A 373 12.29 23.96 -4.63
CA LEU A 373 11.09 24.26 -3.86
C LEU A 373 11.34 24.17 -2.36
N ALA A 374 12.11 23.14 -1.93
CA ALA A 374 12.54 22.97 -0.54
C ALA A 374 13.94 22.33 -0.51
N ASP A 375 14.85 22.88 0.27
CA ASP A 375 16.23 22.36 0.41
C ASP A 375 16.51 21.76 1.80
N SER A 376 15.57 21.83 2.72
CA SER A 376 15.66 21.37 4.12
C SER A 376 16.93 21.83 4.85
N ARG A 377 17.48 23.00 4.45
CA ARG A 377 18.75 23.52 4.98
C ARG A 377 18.71 23.69 6.49
N LYS A 378 17.68 24.36 7.00
CA LYS A 378 17.51 24.63 8.44
C LYS A 378 17.47 23.31 9.22
N LEU A 379 16.69 22.33 8.76
CA LEU A 379 16.62 21.02 9.40
C LEU A 379 17.98 20.30 9.40
N ARG A 380 18.75 20.37 8.30
CA ARG A 380 20.10 19.79 8.23
C ARG A 380 21.06 20.42 9.23
N GLU A 381 21.01 21.76 9.38
CA GLU A 381 21.82 22.50 10.35
C GLU A 381 21.47 22.11 11.79
N GLU A 382 20.18 22.00 12.12
CA GLU A 382 19.68 21.55 13.43
C GLU A 382 20.11 20.10 13.73
N LEU A 383 19.96 19.19 12.78
CA LEU A 383 20.36 17.79 12.92
C LEU A 383 21.87 17.62 13.09
N ALA A 384 22.68 18.42 12.36
CA ALA A 384 24.13 18.42 12.50
C ALA A 384 24.55 18.92 13.89
N ALA A 385 23.87 19.94 14.42
CA ALA A 385 24.15 20.48 15.76
C ALA A 385 23.91 19.44 16.87
N VAL A 386 22.86 18.60 16.72
CA VAL A 386 22.55 17.53 17.69
C VAL A 386 23.29 16.22 17.42
N GLN A 387 24.08 16.15 16.34
CA GLN A 387 24.80 14.94 15.92
C GLN A 387 23.90 13.71 15.91
N ARG A 388 22.75 13.82 15.23
CA ARG A 388 21.77 12.73 15.16
C ARG A 388 22.42 11.46 14.61
N PRO A 389 22.22 10.29 15.25
CA PRO A 389 22.63 9.01 14.70
C PRO A 389 22.00 8.74 13.33
N VAL A 390 22.72 8.05 12.46
CA VAL A 390 22.30 7.75 11.10
C VAL A 390 22.28 6.25 10.85
N ARG A 391 21.49 5.82 9.85
CA ARG A 391 21.45 4.43 9.40
C ARG A 391 22.76 4.09 8.68
N GLU A 392 23.45 3.07 9.13
CA GLU A 392 24.60 2.45 8.48
C GLU A 392 24.11 1.16 7.81
N PHE A 393 24.20 1.08 6.48
CA PHE A 393 23.74 -0.08 5.73
C PHE A 393 24.82 -1.15 5.65
N PHE A 394 24.41 -2.42 5.77
CA PHE A 394 25.28 -3.56 5.65
C PHE A 394 24.53 -4.78 5.14
N THR A 395 25.26 -5.83 4.79
CA THR A 395 24.69 -7.15 4.51
C THR A 395 25.32 -8.18 5.43
N PHE A 396 24.58 -9.23 5.74
CA PHE A 396 25.13 -10.39 6.42
C PHE A 396 24.57 -11.68 5.82
N THR A 397 25.28 -12.78 6.03
CA THR A 397 24.84 -14.09 5.55
C THR A 397 24.23 -14.86 6.73
N THR A 398 23.03 -15.40 6.53
CA THR A 398 22.32 -16.23 7.49
C THR A 398 23.03 -17.57 7.69
N GLU A 399 22.68 -18.32 8.71
CA GLU A 399 23.20 -19.67 8.95
C GLU A 399 22.87 -20.65 7.83
N ARG A 400 21.92 -20.33 6.95
CA ARG A 400 21.53 -21.11 5.76
C ARG A 400 22.26 -20.68 4.48
N GLY A 401 23.02 -19.61 4.52
CA GLY A 401 23.77 -19.09 3.37
C GLY A 401 23.10 -17.97 2.60
N ASP A 402 21.91 -17.51 3.03
CA ASP A 402 21.21 -16.39 2.37
C ASP A 402 21.81 -15.06 2.82
N THR A 403 22.10 -14.17 1.86
CA THR A 403 22.57 -12.81 2.16
C THR A 403 21.39 -11.86 2.27
N LEU A 404 21.28 -11.15 3.39
CA LEU A 404 20.19 -10.23 3.69
C LEU A 404 20.69 -8.78 3.77
N ASN A 405 19.86 -7.83 3.33
CA ASN A 405 20.10 -6.40 3.49
C ASN A 405 19.65 -5.94 4.87
N ALA A 406 20.43 -5.06 5.46
CA ALA A 406 20.22 -4.57 6.82
C ALA A 406 20.65 -3.11 6.98
N TYR A 407 20.13 -2.45 8.01
CA TYR A 407 20.76 -1.26 8.56
C TYR A 407 20.89 -1.37 10.09
N ILE A 408 21.86 -0.63 10.63
CA ILE A 408 22.07 -0.45 12.05
C ILE A 408 22.11 1.04 12.38
N VAL A 409 21.50 1.43 13.50
CA VAL A 409 21.61 2.77 14.09
C VAL A 409 22.27 2.62 15.46
N LYS A 410 23.43 3.24 15.62
CA LYS A 410 24.21 3.18 16.87
C LYS A 410 24.01 4.47 17.68
N PRO A 411 24.07 4.40 19.02
CA PRO A 411 23.91 5.58 19.87
C PRO A 411 25.06 6.60 19.65
N ARG A 412 24.75 7.84 19.96
CA ARG A 412 25.78 8.89 19.96
C ARG A 412 26.92 8.55 20.91
N GLY A 413 28.16 8.73 20.47
CA GLY A 413 29.34 8.36 21.26
C GLY A 413 29.53 6.85 21.39
N PHE A 414 29.03 6.07 20.42
CA PHE A 414 29.21 4.62 20.38
C PHE A 414 30.67 4.22 20.61
N ASP A 415 30.90 3.31 21.56
CA ASP A 415 32.19 2.72 21.90
C ASP A 415 32.13 1.20 21.73
N ALA A 416 32.87 0.67 20.78
CA ALA A 416 32.87 -0.76 20.46
C ALA A 416 33.43 -1.64 21.59
N SER A 417 34.03 -1.08 22.65
CA SER A 417 34.46 -1.79 23.84
C SER A 417 33.35 -2.02 24.88
N GLN A 418 32.21 -1.30 24.70
CA GLN A 418 31.05 -1.44 25.57
C GLN A 418 30.00 -2.34 24.95
N ARG A 419 29.05 -2.82 25.77
CA ARG A 419 27.94 -3.67 25.34
C ARG A 419 26.63 -2.92 25.45
N TYR A 420 25.87 -2.96 24.35
CA TYR A 420 24.60 -2.25 24.16
C TYR A 420 23.42 -3.22 24.03
N PRO A 421 22.24 -2.86 24.53
CA PRO A 421 21.00 -3.56 24.18
C PRO A 421 20.67 -3.32 22.71
N VAL A 422 19.96 -4.27 22.09
CA VAL A 422 19.57 -4.21 20.68
C VAL A 422 18.06 -4.39 20.55
N LEU A 423 17.40 -3.47 19.85
CA LEU A 423 16.04 -3.67 19.37
C LEU A 423 16.08 -3.99 17.87
N LEU A 424 15.53 -5.16 17.49
CA LEU A 424 15.22 -5.47 16.10
C LEU A 424 13.87 -4.85 15.75
N THR A 425 13.83 -3.99 14.72
CA THR A 425 12.62 -3.46 14.13
C THR A 425 12.42 -4.10 12.76
N GLN A 426 11.19 -4.45 12.38
CA GLN A 426 10.93 -5.14 11.12
C GLN A 426 9.43 -5.12 10.77
N TYR A 427 9.15 -5.29 9.47
CA TYR A 427 7.82 -5.60 8.94
C TYR A 427 7.81 -7.01 8.33
N SER A 428 8.72 -7.30 7.40
CA SER A 428 8.99 -8.63 6.81
C SER A 428 7.91 -9.17 5.86
N GLY A 429 6.84 -8.44 5.57
CA GLY A 429 5.77 -8.91 4.71
C GLY A 429 6.23 -9.15 3.26
N PRO A 430 5.59 -10.07 2.51
CA PRO A 430 5.95 -10.38 1.13
C PRO A 430 5.98 -9.12 0.24
N GLY A 431 7.03 -9.00 -0.56
CA GLY A 431 7.23 -7.86 -1.46
C GLY A 431 7.52 -6.52 -0.80
N SER A 432 7.50 -6.43 0.54
CA SER A 432 7.79 -5.20 1.28
C SER A 432 9.29 -4.88 1.32
N GLN A 433 9.63 -3.64 1.70
CA GLN A 433 11.01 -3.21 1.94
C GLN A 433 11.05 -2.19 3.07
N GLN A 434 11.86 -2.47 4.10
CA GLN A 434 12.17 -1.54 5.19
C GLN A 434 13.61 -1.01 5.08
N VAL A 435 14.51 -1.79 4.54
CA VAL A 435 15.91 -1.42 4.36
C VAL A 435 16.08 -0.68 3.05
N ALA A 436 15.92 0.64 3.09
CA ALA A 436 16.07 1.54 1.93
C ALA A 436 16.89 2.78 2.30
N GLU A 437 17.69 3.27 1.36
CA GLU A 437 18.50 4.49 1.52
C GLU A 437 17.64 5.75 1.37
N GLY A 438 16.61 5.89 2.21
CA GLY A 438 15.75 7.05 2.30
C GLY A 438 15.89 7.75 3.65
N TRP A 439 15.40 8.99 3.70
CA TRP A 439 15.26 9.73 4.96
C TRP A 439 14.03 9.25 5.70
N GLY A 440 14.18 8.98 7.00
CA GLY A 440 13.06 8.66 7.86
C GLY A 440 13.52 8.54 9.31
N PRO A 441 13.31 9.58 10.15
CA PRO A 441 13.31 9.38 11.58
C PRO A 441 12.08 8.55 11.96
N ASP A 442 12.24 7.67 12.92
CA ASP A 442 11.12 6.94 13.48
C ASP A 442 11.18 6.97 15.02
N TRP A 443 10.18 6.38 15.68
CA TRP A 443 10.07 6.37 17.14
C TRP A 443 11.28 5.68 17.81
N GLU A 444 11.90 4.73 17.13
CA GLU A 444 13.09 4.02 17.60
C GLU A 444 14.31 4.94 17.80
N ASP A 445 14.36 6.09 17.13
CA ASP A 445 15.41 7.09 17.36
C ASP A 445 15.45 7.56 18.84
N ALA A 446 14.32 7.54 19.54
CA ALA A 446 14.28 7.82 20.98
C ALA A 446 15.07 6.78 21.77
N LEU A 447 14.99 5.49 21.45
CA LEU A 447 15.76 4.43 22.10
C LEU A 447 17.26 4.59 21.83
N VAL A 448 17.63 5.00 20.62
CA VAL A 448 19.04 5.28 20.29
C VAL A 448 19.60 6.38 21.17
N THR A 449 18.82 7.43 21.53
CA THR A 449 19.25 8.46 22.47
C THR A 449 19.42 7.95 23.89
N HIS A 450 18.79 6.82 24.24
CA HIS A 450 18.92 6.14 25.53
C HIS A 450 20.03 5.05 25.53
N GLY A 451 20.86 5.00 24.48
CA GLY A 451 21.97 4.10 24.40
C GLY A 451 21.66 2.72 23.83
N TYR A 452 20.53 2.56 23.13
CA TYR A 452 20.19 1.32 22.43
C TYR A 452 20.73 1.33 21.01
N ILE A 453 21.03 0.15 20.51
CA ILE A 453 21.24 -0.10 19.07
C ILE A 453 19.91 -0.52 18.46
N VAL A 454 19.55 0.04 17.31
CA VAL A 454 18.41 -0.38 16.52
C VAL A 454 18.89 -1.05 15.24
N VAL A 455 18.34 -2.21 14.89
CA VAL A 455 18.68 -2.98 13.70
C VAL A 455 17.42 -3.32 12.94
N CYS A 456 17.45 -3.15 11.61
CA CYS A 456 16.39 -3.60 10.72
C CYS A 456 16.95 -4.50 9.64
N VAL A 457 16.24 -5.58 9.31
CA VAL A 457 16.63 -6.54 8.28
C VAL A 457 15.42 -6.87 7.43
N ASP A 458 15.59 -6.83 6.12
CA ASP A 458 14.64 -7.37 5.15
C ASP A 458 14.93 -8.86 4.92
N PRO A 459 14.07 -9.78 5.40
CA PRO A 459 14.26 -11.21 5.28
C PRO A 459 13.91 -11.72 3.88
N ARG A 460 14.05 -13.03 3.65
CA ARG A 460 13.52 -13.71 2.47
C ARG A 460 12.03 -13.43 2.31
N GLY A 461 11.57 -13.28 1.07
CA GLY A 461 10.20 -12.91 0.74
C GLY A 461 10.01 -11.40 0.51
N THR A 462 10.96 -10.55 0.91
CA THR A 462 10.88 -9.10 0.66
C THR A 462 11.20 -8.73 -0.79
N GLY A 463 10.86 -7.49 -1.19
CA GLY A 463 10.87 -7.05 -2.57
C GLY A 463 12.23 -6.59 -3.12
N TYR A 464 12.23 -6.30 -4.41
CA TYR A 464 13.31 -5.67 -5.17
C TYR A 464 14.59 -6.49 -5.31
N ARG A 465 14.47 -7.79 -5.20
CA ARG A 465 15.56 -8.77 -5.37
C ARG A 465 15.21 -9.88 -6.36
N GLY A 466 14.22 -9.63 -7.20
CA GLY A 466 13.68 -10.56 -8.18
C GLY A 466 12.58 -11.46 -7.63
N GLU A 467 11.85 -12.05 -8.57
CA GLU A 467 10.67 -12.89 -8.32
C GLU A 467 11.01 -14.10 -7.44
N GLU A 468 12.12 -14.80 -7.75
CA GLU A 468 12.54 -15.98 -7.01
C GLU A 468 12.72 -15.71 -5.51
N PHE A 469 13.45 -14.64 -5.16
CA PHE A 469 13.64 -14.26 -3.76
C PHE A 469 12.35 -13.82 -3.07
N LYS A 470 11.52 -13.04 -3.77
CA LYS A 470 10.25 -12.52 -3.25
C LYS A 470 9.25 -13.63 -2.98
N LYS A 471 9.16 -14.63 -3.85
CA LYS A 471 8.16 -15.71 -3.77
C LYS A 471 8.60 -16.93 -2.96
N LEU A 472 9.77 -16.90 -2.29
CA LEU A 472 10.24 -17.98 -1.41
C LEU A 472 9.26 -18.33 -0.28
N THR A 473 8.49 -17.36 0.18
CA THR A 473 7.54 -17.49 1.30
C THR A 473 6.13 -17.93 0.88
N TYR A 474 5.87 -18.04 -0.42
CA TYR A 474 4.56 -18.43 -0.94
C TYR A 474 4.07 -19.75 -0.35
N GLY A 475 2.82 -19.76 0.11
CA GLY A 475 2.17 -20.93 0.71
C GLY A 475 2.66 -21.29 2.12
N ASN A 476 3.54 -20.45 2.73
CA ASN A 476 4.12 -20.76 4.04
C ASN A 476 4.63 -19.52 4.78
N LEU A 477 3.77 -18.50 4.87
CA LEU A 477 4.10 -17.22 5.50
C LEU A 477 4.56 -17.40 6.96
N GLY A 478 5.59 -16.64 7.36
CA GLY A 478 6.15 -16.62 8.72
C GLY A 478 7.14 -17.74 9.04
N ARG A 479 7.45 -18.62 8.09
CA ARG A 479 8.47 -19.65 8.31
C ARG A 479 9.87 -19.12 8.08
N LEU A 480 10.16 -18.71 6.86
CA LEU A 480 11.50 -18.29 6.47
C LEU A 480 11.84 -16.92 7.07
N GLU A 481 10.87 -16.06 7.14
CA GLU A 481 11.02 -14.70 7.69
C GLU A 481 11.37 -14.75 9.19
N VAL A 482 10.71 -15.61 9.98
CA VAL A 482 11.02 -15.81 11.40
C VAL A 482 12.41 -16.44 11.56
N GLU A 483 12.77 -17.43 10.75
CA GLU A 483 14.12 -18.01 10.74
C GLU A 483 15.20 -16.95 10.48
N ASP A 484 14.96 -16.03 9.55
CA ASP A 484 15.88 -14.96 9.20
C ASP A 484 16.02 -13.91 10.31
N GLN A 485 14.91 -13.54 10.98
CA GLN A 485 14.97 -12.63 12.13
C GLN A 485 15.67 -13.28 13.34
N ILE A 486 15.48 -14.57 13.57
CA ILE A 486 16.24 -15.33 14.61
C ILE A 486 17.73 -15.37 14.22
N SER A 487 18.07 -15.61 12.95
CA SER A 487 19.46 -15.56 12.46
C SER A 487 20.05 -14.16 12.65
N THR A 488 19.26 -13.11 12.43
CA THR A 488 19.67 -11.71 12.68
C THR A 488 20.01 -11.49 14.16
N ALA A 489 19.15 -11.93 15.07
CA ALA A 489 19.40 -11.80 16.50
C ALA A 489 20.66 -12.57 16.93
N ARG A 490 20.89 -13.78 16.40
CA ARG A 490 22.12 -14.56 16.64
C ARG A 490 23.35 -13.89 16.05
N TYR A 491 23.25 -13.30 14.85
CA TYR A 491 24.33 -12.52 14.25
C TYR A 491 24.70 -11.32 15.14
N MET A 492 23.71 -10.58 15.63
CA MET A 492 23.93 -9.46 16.54
C MET A 492 24.52 -9.91 17.88
N ALA A 493 24.05 -11.01 18.47
CA ALA A 493 24.58 -11.55 19.74
C ALA A 493 26.08 -11.92 19.68
N ARG A 494 26.63 -12.18 18.48
CA ARG A 494 28.06 -12.46 18.28
C ARG A 494 28.94 -11.21 18.15
N GLN A 495 28.34 -10.01 18.05
CA GLN A 495 29.11 -8.77 17.98
C GLN A 495 29.65 -8.41 19.38
N SER A 496 30.93 -8.01 19.47
CA SER A 496 31.56 -7.68 20.76
C SER A 496 30.88 -6.57 21.53
N TYR A 497 30.24 -5.65 20.82
CA TYR A 497 29.54 -4.49 21.36
C TYR A 497 28.05 -4.74 21.65
N VAL A 498 27.55 -5.96 21.52
CA VAL A 498 26.16 -6.31 21.82
C VAL A 498 26.09 -7.06 23.15
N ASP A 499 25.12 -6.72 23.98
CA ASP A 499 24.73 -7.51 25.10
C ASP A 499 23.77 -8.62 24.65
N PRO A 500 24.19 -9.89 24.55
CA PRO A 500 23.37 -10.97 24.09
C PRO A 500 22.17 -11.31 25.01
N ALA A 501 22.21 -10.82 26.26
CA ALA A 501 21.11 -10.96 27.19
C ALA A 501 20.06 -9.87 27.05
N ARG A 502 20.27 -8.88 26.18
CA ARG A 502 19.36 -7.74 25.97
C ARG A 502 19.09 -7.53 24.48
N ILE A 503 18.41 -8.49 23.84
CA ILE A 503 17.95 -8.41 22.46
C ILE A 503 16.42 -8.47 22.47
N GLY A 504 15.77 -7.45 21.92
CA GLY A 504 14.32 -7.36 21.76
C GLY A 504 13.91 -7.32 20.31
N ILE A 505 12.62 -7.51 20.05
CA ILE A 505 12.02 -7.40 18.73
C ILE A 505 10.68 -6.63 18.78
N TYR A 506 10.44 -5.82 17.76
CA TYR A 506 9.21 -5.07 17.57
C TYR A 506 8.69 -5.23 16.15
N GLY A 507 7.36 -5.19 16.01
CA GLY A 507 6.71 -5.05 14.71
C GLY A 507 5.23 -4.73 14.82
N TRP A 508 4.71 -4.15 13.73
CA TRP A 508 3.30 -3.75 13.57
C TRP A 508 2.67 -4.55 12.43
N SER A 509 1.40 -4.98 12.57
CA SER A 509 0.66 -5.71 11.54
C SER A 509 1.33 -7.06 11.20
N TYR A 510 1.79 -7.25 9.95
CA TYR A 510 2.65 -8.40 9.61
C TYR A 510 3.88 -8.46 10.53
N GLY A 511 4.49 -7.30 10.83
CA GLY A 511 5.58 -7.22 11.77
C GLY A 511 5.19 -7.67 13.18
N GLY A 512 3.96 -7.45 13.61
CA GLY A 512 3.41 -7.96 14.86
C GLY A 512 3.29 -9.48 14.86
N PHE A 513 2.81 -10.07 13.77
CA PHE A 513 2.84 -11.52 13.53
C PHE A 513 4.27 -12.07 13.64
N MET A 514 5.23 -11.41 13.04
CA MET A 514 6.64 -11.76 13.09
C MET A 514 7.23 -11.65 14.49
N ALA A 515 6.89 -10.59 15.25
CA ALA A 515 7.35 -10.41 16.62
C ALA A 515 6.87 -11.56 17.53
N LEU A 516 5.60 -11.97 17.38
CA LEU A 516 5.06 -13.15 18.07
C LEU A 516 5.77 -14.44 17.63
N GLY A 517 5.93 -14.66 16.34
CA GLY A 517 6.63 -15.83 15.80
C GLY A 517 8.07 -15.95 16.33
N CYS A 518 8.80 -14.82 16.39
CA CYS A 518 10.15 -14.76 16.94
C CYS A 518 10.19 -14.98 18.46
N ALA A 519 9.24 -14.41 19.21
CA ALA A 519 9.13 -14.63 20.65
C ALA A 519 8.88 -16.10 21.00
N PHE A 520 8.08 -16.80 20.19
CA PHE A 520 7.70 -18.19 20.45
C PHE A 520 8.75 -19.20 19.97
N ARG A 521 9.35 -18.98 18.80
CA ARG A 521 10.35 -19.89 18.21
C ARG A 521 11.80 -19.56 18.57
N GLY A 522 12.05 -18.39 19.14
CA GLY A 522 13.40 -17.92 19.47
C GLY A 522 14.02 -18.55 20.74
N GLU A 523 13.31 -19.46 21.43
CA GLU A 523 13.83 -20.22 22.57
C GLU A 523 14.43 -19.36 23.69
N GLY A 524 13.88 -18.15 23.93
CA GLY A 524 14.37 -17.18 24.91
C GLY A 524 15.54 -16.31 24.45
N LEU A 525 15.86 -16.32 23.16
CA LEU A 525 16.83 -15.41 22.53
C LEU A 525 16.38 -13.94 22.65
N PHE A 526 15.08 -13.69 22.47
CA PHE A 526 14.50 -12.37 22.64
C PHE A 526 14.04 -12.16 24.09
N LYS A 527 14.59 -11.16 24.77
CA LYS A 527 14.20 -10.80 26.14
C LYS A 527 12.87 -10.07 26.18
N MET A 528 12.55 -9.38 25.09
CA MET A 528 11.32 -8.61 24.95
C MET A 528 10.81 -8.72 23.52
N ALA A 529 9.47 -8.80 23.38
CA ALA A 529 8.78 -8.68 22.11
C ALA A 529 7.60 -7.70 22.25
N ILE A 530 7.46 -6.81 21.28
CA ILE A 530 6.31 -5.90 21.15
C ILE A 530 5.59 -6.22 19.84
N ALA A 531 4.34 -6.64 19.94
CA ALA A 531 3.49 -6.97 18.81
C ALA A 531 2.30 -5.99 18.74
N VAL A 532 2.30 -5.09 17.75
CA VAL A 532 1.23 -4.11 17.56
C VAL A 532 0.31 -4.57 16.44
N ALA A 533 -0.99 -4.60 16.69
CA ALA A 533 -2.04 -5.02 15.76
C ALA A 533 -1.66 -6.32 15.00
N PRO A 534 -1.24 -7.40 15.72
CA PRO A 534 -0.65 -8.57 15.09
C PRO A 534 -1.69 -9.42 14.38
N VAL A 535 -1.37 -9.91 13.18
CA VAL A 535 -2.02 -11.11 12.66
C VAL A 535 -1.59 -12.30 13.53
N THR A 536 -2.54 -13.10 13.99
CA THR A 536 -2.27 -14.28 14.82
C THR A 536 -2.70 -15.60 14.19
N SER A 537 -3.51 -15.49 13.15
CA SER A 537 -3.84 -16.58 12.23
C SER A 537 -4.22 -15.98 10.88
N TRP A 538 -3.65 -16.50 9.80
CA TRP A 538 -3.98 -16.08 8.44
C TRP A 538 -5.42 -16.45 8.04
N ARG A 539 -6.09 -17.34 8.78
CA ARG A 539 -7.52 -17.63 8.63
C ARG A 539 -8.42 -16.47 9.06
N TYR A 540 -7.89 -15.46 9.77
CA TYR A 540 -8.64 -14.30 10.23
C TYR A 540 -8.43 -13.06 9.35
N TYR A 541 -7.53 -13.16 8.37
CA TYR A 541 -7.21 -12.04 7.48
C TYR A 541 -7.94 -12.16 6.14
N ASP A 542 -7.95 -11.07 5.35
CA ASP A 542 -8.73 -10.97 4.12
C ASP A 542 -8.30 -11.97 3.03
N SER A 543 -9.21 -12.17 2.09
CA SER A 543 -9.06 -13.13 0.99
C SER A 543 -7.99 -12.70 -0.01
N ILE A 544 -7.99 -11.44 -0.49
CA ILE A 544 -7.12 -11.01 -1.59
C ILE A 544 -5.65 -11.09 -1.18
N TYR A 545 -5.28 -10.48 -0.03
CA TYR A 545 -3.91 -10.53 0.47
C TYR A 545 -3.47 -11.95 0.81
N THR A 546 -4.27 -12.60 1.66
CA THR A 546 -3.84 -13.88 2.22
C THR A 546 -3.73 -14.96 1.14
N GLU A 547 -4.70 -15.03 0.23
CA GLU A 547 -4.69 -16.01 -0.85
C GLU A 547 -3.63 -15.71 -1.90
N ASN A 548 -3.30 -14.43 -2.14
CA ASN A 548 -2.21 -14.07 -3.03
C ASN A 548 -0.87 -14.64 -2.57
N PHE A 549 -0.58 -14.56 -1.26
CA PHE A 549 0.73 -14.93 -0.73
C PHE A 549 0.78 -16.32 -0.08
N ASN A 550 -0.36 -16.86 0.31
CA ASN A 550 -0.43 -18.15 1.01
C ASN A 550 -1.24 -19.21 0.24
N GLY A 551 -1.84 -18.86 -0.92
CA GLY A 551 -2.76 -19.70 -1.67
C GLY A 551 -4.10 -19.88 -0.93
N LEU A 552 -5.00 -20.71 -1.49
CA LEU A 552 -6.27 -21.01 -0.85
C LEU A 552 -6.06 -21.89 0.40
N PRO A 553 -6.87 -21.71 1.47
CA PRO A 553 -6.73 -22.50 2.70
C PRO A 553 -6.81 -24.01 2.50
N ASP A 554 -7.61 -24.46 1.54
CA ASP A 554 -7.76 -25.89 1.23
C ASP A 554 -6.56 -26.47 0.47
N ASP A 555 -5.84 -25.65 -0.31
CA ASP A 555 -4.63 -26.06 -1.02
C ASP A 555 -3.40 -26.09 -0.11
N TYR A 556 -3.33 -25.14 0.86
CA TYR A 556 -2.18 -24.92 1.72
C TYR A 556 -2.53 -24.89 3.22
N PRO A 557 -3.27 -25.89 3.76
CA PRO A 557 -3.75 -25.84 5.16
C PRO A 557 -2.60 -25.67 6.18
N LYS A 558 -1.44 -26.31 5.92
CA LYS A 558 -0.25 -26.16 6.78
C LYS A 558 0.35 -24.74 6.75
N GLY A 559 0.30 -24.07 5.61
CA GLY A 559 0.75 -22.68 5.49
C GLY A 559 -0.06 -21.73 6.36
N TYR A 560 -1.34 -22.03 6.55
CA TYR A 560 -2.23 -21.29 7.43
C TYR A 560 -2.03 -21.61 8.91
N ASP A 561 -1.75 -22.86 9.26
CA ASP A 561 -1.84 -23.34 10.63
C ASP A 561 -0.47 -23.50 11.33
N ASP A 562 0.57 -23.99 10.63
CA ASP A 562 1.85 -24.35 11.24
C ASP A 562 2.66 -23.12 11.75
N ASN A 563 2.44 -21.94 11.16
CA ASN A 563 3.13 -20.70 11.53
C ASN A 563 2.23 -19.70 12.26
N SER A 564 0.95 -20.01 12.44
CA SER A 564 0.02 -19.12 13.15
C SER A 564 0.38 -19.01 14.64
N PRO A 565 0.65 -17.82 15.17
CA PRO A 565 1.00 -17.62 16.58
C PRO A 565 0.02 -18.25 17.57
N VAL A 566 -1.28 -18.23 17.30
CA VAL A 566 -2.29 -18.88 18.15
C VAL A 566 -2.03 -20.37 18.36
N ASN A 567 -1.49 -21.07 17.35
CA ASN A 567 -1.14 -22.49 17.42
C ASN A 567 0.23 -22.72 18.06
N LEU A 568 1.08 -21.70 18.08
CA LEU A 568 2.44 -21.73 18.63
C LEU A 568 2.54 -21.21 20.07
N ALA A 569 1.43 -20.80 20.68
CA ALA A 569 1.40 -20.24 22.03
C ALA A 569 2.08 -21.11 23.09
N HIS A 570 2.07 -22.45 22.90
CA HIS A 570 2.71 -23.42 23.78
C HIS A 570 4.25 -23.32 23.80
N LEU A 571 4.85 -22.71 22.76
CA LEU A 571 6.31 -22.49 22.69
C LEU A 571 6.74 -21.22 23.45
N PHE A 572 5.79 -20.35 23.81
CA PHE A 572 6.13 -19.10 24.49
C PHE A 572 6.75 -19.35 25.87
N ARG A 573 7.89 -18.71 26.13
CA ARG A 573 8.64 -18.80 27.38
C ARG A 573 8.52 -17.49 28.16
N ASP A 574 7.45 -17.34 28.92
CA ASP A 574 7.17 -16.15 29.74
C ASP A 574 8.10 -15.97 30.95
N ASP A 575 8.89 -17.00 31.28
CA ASP A 575 9.98 -16.93 32.27
C ASP A 575 11.23 -16.21 31.74
N SER A 576 11.41 -16.13 30.43
CA SER A 576 12.60 -15.57 29.77
C SER A 576 12.33 -14.44 28.80
N THR A 577 11.09 -14.28 28.31
CA THR A 577 10.67 -13.27 27.31
C THR A 577 9.49 -12.46 27.83
N ARG A 578 9.60 -11.13 27.85
CA ARG A 578 8.48 -10.23 28.11
C ARG A 578 7.74 -9.93 26.82
N LEU A 579 6.41 -10.02 26.84
CA LEU A 579 5.56 -9.80 25.66
C LEU A 579 4.55 -8.70 25.95
N LEU A 580 4.55 -7.67 25.08
CA LEU A 580 3.50 -6.65 25.01
C LEU A 580 2.71 -6.82 23.70
N ILE A 581 1.40 -6.95 23.82
CA ILE A 581 0.46 -6.91 22.70
C ILE A 581 -0.32 -5.59 22.74
N VAL A 582 -0.36 -4.86 21.62
CA VAL A 582 -1.10 -3.58 21.49
C VAL A 582 -2.09 -3.69 20.36
N HIS A 583 -3.35 -3.24 20.55
CA HIS A 583 -4.35 -3.31 19.49
C HIS A 583 -5.47 -2.27 19.66
N GLY A 584 -5.98 -1.75 18.53
CA GLY A 584 -7.20 -0.94 18.46
C GLY A 584 -8.45 -1.80 18.36
N THR A 585 -9.53 -1.43 19.04
CA THR A 585 -10.77 -2.25 19.03
C THR A 585 -11.60 -2.08 17.76
N ALA A 586 -11.38 -0.99 16.99
CA ALA A 586 -12.04 -0.72 15.73
C ALA A 586 -11.08 -0.93 14.52
N ASP A 587 -10.08 -1.79 14.68
CA ASP A 587 -9.19 -2.19 13.60
C ASP A 587 -9.97 -3.02 12.57
N ASP A 588 -10.31 -2.38 11.46
CA ASP A 588 -11.08 -2.94 10.35
C ASP A 588 -10.22 -3.76 9.38
N ASN A 589 -8.90 -3.70 9.53
CA ASN A 589 -7.91 -4.43 8.72
C ASN A 589 -7.49 -5.74 9.40
N VAL A 590 -6.68 -5.65 10.47
CA VAL A 590 -6.38 -6.79 11.33
C VAL A 590 -7.33 -6.77 12.52
N HIS A 591 -8.44 -7.45 12.42
CA HIS A 591 -9.48 -7.42 13.44
C HIS A 591 -8.95 -7.72 14.84
N PHE A 592 -9.45 -6.99 15.84
CA PHE A 592 -9.14 -7.20 17.25
C PHE A 592 -9.36 -8.67 17.71
N GLN A 593 -10.16 -9.43 16.97
CA GLN A 593 -10.30 -10.89 17.11
C GLN A 593 -8.94 -11.60 17.16
N ASN A 594 -7.96 -11.19 16.33
CA ASN A 594 -6.61 -11.78 16.33
C ASN A 594 -5.97 -11.73 17.72
N THR A 595 -6.01 -10.56 18.38
CA THR A 595 -5.47 -10.39 19.74
C THR A 595 -6.29 -11.17 20.77
N MET A 596 -7.62 -11.20 20.65
CA MET A 596 -8.46 -11.95 21.61
C MET A 596 -8.24 -13.45 21.52
N GLU A 597 -8.07 -14.02 20.33
CA GLU A 597 -7.76 -15.45 20.19
C GLU A 597 -6.34 -15.78 20.67
N MET A 598 -5.38 -14.87 20.45
CA MET A 598 -4.02 -15.01 21.02
C MET A 598 -4.06 -14.98 22.55
N ALA A 599 -4.76 -14.01 23.13
CA ALA A 599 -4.97 -13.90 24.58
C ALA A 599 -5.62 -15.19 25.15
N ARG A 600 -6.65 -15.70 24.47
CA ARG A 600 -7.31 -16.96 24.85
C ARG A 600 -6.32 -18.13 24.86
N ALA A 601 -5.47 -18.24 23.84
CA ALA A 601 -4.48 -19.31 23.72
C ALA A 601 -3.43 -19.24 24.85
N LEU A 602 -2.89 -18.03 25.13
CA LEU A 602 -1.92 -17.82 26.21
C LEU A 602 -2.53 -18.07 27.60
N ASN A 603 -3.74 -17.57 27.85
CA ASN A 603 -4.45 -17.76 29.13
C ASN A 603 -4.73 -19.24 29.43
N LYS A 604 -5.13 -20.03 28.42
CA LYS A 604 -5.33 -21.49 28.59
C LYS A 604 -4.05 -22.22 29.01
N LEU A 605 -2.89 -21.68 28.65
CA LEU A 605 -1.58 -22.24 28.99
C LEU A 605 -0.97 -21.63 30.27
N GLY A 606 -1.70 -20.70 30.93
CA GLY A 606 -1.22 -20.01 32.15
C GLY A 606 -0.07 -19.05 31.90
N LYS A 607 0.15 -18.62 30.64
CA LYS A 607 1.23 -17.72 30.23
C LYS A 607 0.96 -16.27 30.66
N GLN A 608 2.02 -15.57 31.10
CA GLN A 608 1.94 -14.16 31.50
C GLN A 608 2.43 -13.25 30.36
N TYR A 609 1.67 -12.19 30.07
CA TYR A 609 1.96 -11.18 29.06
C TYR A 609 1.26 -9.87 29.41
N ASP A 610 1.73 -8.78 28.81
CA ASP A 610 1.12 -7.46 28.92
C ASP A 610 0.28 -7.14 27.69
N MET A 611 -0.82 -6.41 27.88
CA MET A 611 -1.68 -5.99 26.80
C MET A 611 -2.13 -4.54 27.00
N MET A 612 -2.11 -3.76 25.93
CA MET A 612 -2.69 -2.42 25.89
C MET A 612 -3.70 -2.30 24.74
N VAL A 613 -4.91 -1.87 25.08
CA VAL A 613 -6.04 -1.78 24.14
C VAL A 613 -6.41 -0.31 23.93
N TYR A 614 -6.60 0.07 22.68
CA TYR A 614 -7.03 1.41 22.27
C TYR A 614 -8.48 1.36 21.76
N PRO A 615 -9.46 1.81 22.58
CA PRO A 615 -10.86 1.82 22.17
C PRO A 615 -11.08 2.66 20.91
N ASP A 616 -11.88 2.14 19.99
CA ASP A 616 -12.31 2.79 18.74
C ASP A 616 -11.18 3.22 17.78
N GLN A 617 -9.95 2.77 18.03
CA GLN A 617 -8.83 3.00 17.12
C GLN A 617 -8.78 1.95 16.03
N ASN A 618 -8.51 2.41 14.79
CA ASN A 618 -8.31 1.56 13.62
C ASN A 618 -6.85 1.07 13.51
N HIS A 619 -6.51 0.42 12.39
CA HIS A 619 -5.20 -0.18 12.16
C HIS A 619 -4.01 0.81 12.23
N SER A 620 -4.20 2.05 11.78
CA SER A 620 -3.17 3.10 11.76
C SER A 620 -3.18 3.96 13.03
N MET A 621 -4.23 3.89 13.82
CA MET A 621 -4.54 4.73 14.98
C MET A 621 -4.57 6.24 14.65
N GLN A 622 -5.25 7.03 15.44
CA GLN A 622 -5.23 8.48 15.30
C GLN A 622 -3.90 9.05 15.83
N PRO A 623 -3.49 10.25 15.38
CA PRO A 623 -2.18 10.81 15.72
C PRO A 623 -1.87 10.88 17.21
N ASP A 624 -2.84 11.29 18.05
CA ASP A 624 -2.65 11.40 19.50
C ASP A 624 -2.47 10.03 20.16
N ASP A 625 -3.26 9.03 19.72
CA ASP A 625 -3.13 7.65 20.20
C ASP A 625 -1.86 6.99 19.68
N THR A 626 -1.44 7.28 18.45
CA THR A 626 -0.13 6.83 17.93
C THR A 626 1.02 7.35 18.78
N ALA A 627 0.97 8.59 19.24
CA ALA A 627 1.98 9.14 20.14
C ALA A 627 2.00 8.40 21.50
N ASN A 628 0.81 8.11 22.05
CA ASN A 628 0.68 7.33 23.30
C ASN A 628 1.17 5.89 23.14
N VAL A 629 0.86 5.21 22.03
CA VAL A 629 1.40 3.88 21.70
C VAL A 629 2.92 3.90 21.69
N ARG A 630 3.52 4.87 20.98
CA ARG A 630 4.98 5.01 20.88
C ARG A 630 5.62 5.26 22.25
N GLN A 631 5.00 6.10 23.07
CA GLN A 631 5.45 6.32 24.45
C GLN A 631 5.43 5.01 25.24
N LYS A 632 4.33 4.24 25.18
CA LYS A 632 4.23 2.95 25.85
C LYS A 632 5.30 1.96 25.39
N MET A 633 5.57 1.92 24.07
CA MET A 633 6.60 1.03 23.51
C MET A 633 8.02 1.42 24.00
N ILE A 634 8.31 2.73 24.06
CA ILE A 634 9.59 3.24 24.59
C ILE A 634 9.73 2.85 26.06
N GLU A 635 8.74 3.17 26.89
CA GLU A 635 8.76 2.85 28.33
C GLU A 635 8.92 1.34 28.57
N TYR A 636 8.15 0.52 27.85
CA TYR A 636 8.22 -0.94 27.97
C TYR A 636 9.61 -1.47 27.55
N THR A 637 10.20 -0.90 26.51
CA THR A 637 11.56 -1.29 26.09
C THR A 637 12.60 -0.91 27.15
N LEU A 638 12.52 0.31 27.70
CA LEU A 638 13.46 0.76 28.73
C LEU A 638 13.34 -0.04 30.04
N GLU A 639 12.16 -0.56 30.36
CA GLU A 639 11.91 -1.36 31.57
C GLU A 639 12.37 -2.81 31.42
N HIS A 640 12.26 -3.40 30.23
CA HIS A 640 12.42 -4.85 30.06
C HIS A 640 13.60 -5.27 29.17
N LEU A 641 14.26 -4.34 28.51
CA LEU A 641 15.43 -4.56 27.65
C LEU A 641 16.62 -3.69 28.10
#